data_58b7bd3279c647118155817b34b6be62
#
_entry.id   58b7bd3279c647118155817b34b6be62
#
_cell.length_a   1.000
_cell.length_b   1.000
_cell.length_c   1.000
_cell.angle_alpha   90.00
_cell.angle_beta   90.00
_cell.angle_gamma   90.00
#
_symmetry.space_group_name_H-M   'P 1'
#
loop_
_entity.id
_entity.type
_entity.pdbx_description
1 polymer ?
#
loop_
_entity_poly.entity_id
_entity_poly.type
_entity_poly.pdbx_seq_one_letter_code
_entity_poly.pdbx_strand_id
1 'polypeptide(L)'
;MKKTILPRLAALTMAAVALIACSKQIDSPSDRIVNGEIRTLCFGLAQQDNSKTTLDFSATGVKVSWNAGDRIAVIKGDAAYIYELESTAAAGIGTFNAVGKGVPDLSDNTEKVCILHVSRESFENVTRNNLRESIYGSLVYAEQTGNGTTAHIVSVLSREVTTPPVKAEDLEGTLTPVNSILNLELAAPALEAGEYPTAFILTAKSWNTSFASSIRVDGNTTIQPGRKCKKLQVKLKDITVWDASNPLKVAIGLMMDEEAINAGTDSWIFEVQTNKRNIYSVTKTIKNKPVRGSYYAVPAISGLTKDTQYPCWFADSGWYDMTNAIEVSLSATFSPHTKSCEYGRTYLASQYSNITIEDESGNIISRDYVGGGKGGGKGGGKGGPFEGVGSISARLRPGTKYYCYPSIYMEDGIEYYGARKELQMPDVTISTDQAVDLGTGVLWASWNVGATKAEEPGGYYAWGETEEQTGENTYTKPSYKYFTTYNAATYVNKYLTDATHTHLGIGTLDNLVALEDADDVAKKEWGGGWRMPLKSDIKDLFDKTSALDDYEYNGVKGVIFLGKNEYKDRCIFIPHGGYKSFSTIEYPEDAFLWTATLCTAAEGVTRREYIDYAAFVLQTKDPDTGSWFFFSSWQSASIGGARQAGRNVRPVKDKPSAP
;
A
#
# COMPACT_ATOMS: atom_id res chain seq x y z
N MET A 1 -55.68 13.61 -18.85
CA MET A 1 -54.57 12.67 -19.03
C MET A 1 -54.54 11.75 -17.83
N LYS A 2 -55.01 10.52 -18.02
CA LYS A 2 -55.11 9.53 -16.94
C LYS A 2 -53.77 8.79 -16.82
N LYS A 3 -53.02 9.02 -15.76
CA LYS A 3 -51.84 8.22 -15.44
C LYS A 3 -52.25 6.96 -14.70
N THR A 4 -51.84 5.85 -15.25
CA THR A 4 -52.07 4.49 -14.84
C THR A 4 -51.52 4.22 -13.41
N ILE A 5 -52.44 3.93 -12.48
CA ILE A 5 -52.17 3.50 -11.10
C ILE A 5 -52.07 1.96 -11.00
N LEU A 6 -52.06 1.23 -12.12
CA LEU A 6 -52.15 -0.22 -12.14
C LEU A 6 -50.93 -1.08 -11.79
N PRO A 7 -49.66 -0.63 -11.90
CA PRO A 7 -48.55 -1.54 -11.58
C PRO A 7 -48.29 -1.76 -10.08
N ARG A 8 -48.66 -0.81 -9.20
CA ARG A 8 -48.38 -0.94 -7.77
C ARG A 8 -49.25 -1.97 -7.02
N LEU A 9 -50.47 -2.19 -7.49
CA LEU A 9 -51.37 -3.17 -6.83
C LEU A 9 -51.01 -4.63 -7.20
N ALA A 10 -50.50 -4.86 -8.39
CA ALA A 10 -50.08 -6.19 -8.83
C ALA A 10 -48.78 -6.67 -8.14
N ALA A 11 -47.83 -5.75 -7.89
CA ALA A 11 -46.59 -6.06 -7.15
C ALA A 11 -46.87 -6.38 -5.67
N LEU A 12 -47.82 -5.66 -5.03
CA LEU A 12 -48.21 -5.95 -3.64
C LEU A 12 -48.97 -7.30 -3.50
N THR A 13 -49.78 -7.66 -4.50
CA THR A 13 -50.50 -8.94 -4.45
C THR A 13 -49.57 -10.13 -4.72
N MET A 14 -48.58 -10.03 -5.59
CA MET A 14 -47.58 -11.08 -5.79
C MET A 14 -46.64 -11.24 -4.58
N ALA A 15 -46.25 -10.16 -3.94
CA ALA A 15 -45.44 -10.22 -2.71
C ALA A 15 -46.23 -10.87 -1.55
N ALA A 16 -47.50 -10.56 -1.42
CA ALA A 16 -48.35 -11.19 -0.40
C ALA A 16 -48.58 -12.71 -0.65
N VAL A 17 -48.73 -13.12 -1.91
CA VAL A 17 -48.84 -14.54 -2.28
C VAL A 17 -47.51 -15.28 -2.10
N ALA A 18 -46.37 -14.61 -2.33
CA ALA A 18 -45.04 -15.20 -2.14
C ALA A 18 -44.69 -15.38 -0.65
N LEU A 19 -45.13 -14.47 0.23
CA LEU A 19 -44.97 -14.61 1.69
C LEU A 19 -45.76 -15.79 2.26
N ILE A 20 -46.93 -16.09 1.67
CA ILE A 20 -47.72 -17.28 2.03
C ILE A 20 -47.00 -18.58 1.62
N ALA A 21 -46.21 -18.54 0.52
CA ALA A 21 -45.41 -19.68 0.10
C ALA A 21 -44.20 -19.94 1.03
N CYS A 22 -43.58 -18.89 1.57
CA CYS A 22 -42.51 -19.05 2.58
C CYS A 22 -43.03 -19.72 3.87
N SER A 23 -44.24 -19.36 4.31
CA SER A 23 -44.88 -19.99 5.47
C SER A 23 -45.21 -21.48 5.31
N LYS A 24 -45.29 -21.98 4.06
CA LYS A 24 -45.54 -23.40 3.77
C LYS A 24 -44.26 -24.26 3.65
N GLN A 25 -43.08 -23.64 3.58
CA GLN A 25 -41.81 -24.35 3.42
C GLN A 25 -41.10 -24.63 4.74
N ILE A 26 -41.61 -24.08 5.86
CA ILE A 26 -41.13 -24.35 7.21
C ILE A 26 -42.22 -25.19 7.89
N ASP A 27 -41.90 -26.42 8.28
CA ASP A 27 -42.81 -27.48 8.69
C ASP A 27 -43.68 -27.17 9.93
N SER A 28 -43.44 -26.09 10.64
CA SER A 28 -44.40 -25.55 11.65
C SER A 28 -44.02 -24.08 12.05
N PRO A 29 -45.05 -23.26 12.44
CA PRO A 29 -44.78 -21.95 13.06
C PRO A 29 -44.03 -22.04 14.40
N SER A 30 -44.05 -23.21 15.06
CA SER A 30 -43.33 -23.44 16.32
C SER A 30 -41.82 -23.48 16.17
N ASP A 31 -41.29 -23.77 14.98
CA ASP A 31 -39.84 -23.86 14.75
C ASP A 31 -39.18 -22.48 14.55
N ARG A 32 -39.98 -21.46 14.27
CA ARG A 32 -39.54 -20.06 14.16
C ARG A 32 -39.33 -19.37 15.50
N ILE A 33 -40.04 -19.86 16.53
CA ILE A 33 -39.96 -19.30 17.86
C ILE A 33 -39.54 -20.42 18.82
N VAL A 34 -38.33 -20.36 19.33
CA VAL A 34 -37.80 -21.25 20.34
C VAL A 34 -37.69 -20.45 21.64
N ASN A 35 -38.43 -20.84 22.67
CA ASN A 35 -38.50 -20.15 23.97
C ASN A 35 -38.87 -18.65 23.89
N GLY A 36 -39.81 -18.27 22.98
CA GLY A 36 -40.19 -16.88 22.78
C GLY A 36 -39.24 -16.04 21.93
N GLU A 37 -38.13 -16.63 21.45
CA GLU A 37 -37.14 -15.96 20.62
C GLU A 37 -37.43 -16.14 19.12
N ILE A 38 -37.45 -15.03 18.36
CA ILE A 38 -37.62 -15.05 16.90
C ILE A 38 -36.29 -15.40 16.26
N ARG A 39 -36.12 -16.64 15.82
CA ARG A 39 -34.85 -17.11 15.25
C ARG A 39 -34.77 -17.04 13.74
N THR A 40 -35.91 -17.06 13.06
CA THR A 40 -35.97 -17.07 11.59
C THR A 40 -36.96 -16.04 11.07
N LEU A 41 -36.57 -15.28 10.06
CA LEU A 41 -37.39 -14.28 9.38
C LEU A 41 -37.29 -14.45 7.86
N CYS A 42 -38.36 -14.10 7.12
CA CYS A 42 -38.41 -14.18 5.66
C CYS A 42 -38.60 -12.80 5.03
N PHE A 43 -37.77 -12.45 4.05
CA PHE A 43 -37.86 -11.19 3.34
C PHE A 43 -37.80 -11.38 1.82
N GLY A 44 -38.70 -10.72 1.11
CA GLY A 44 -38.65 -10.54 -0.34
C GLY A 44 -37.91 -9.26 -0.71
N LEU A 45 -37.52 -9.15 -1.97
CA LEU A 45 -36.93 -7.95 -2.55
C LEU A 45 -37.93 -7.31 -3.52
N ALA A 46 -38.08 -5.98 -3.45
CA ALA A 46 -38.84 -5.26 -4.46
C ALA A 46 -38.15 -5.38 -5.82
N GLN A 47 -38.90 -5.74 -6.85
CA GLN A 47 -38.35 -5.78 -8.21
C GLN A 47 -38.14 -4.35 -8.70
N GLN A 48 -36.97 -3.84 -8.55
CA GLN A 48 -36.38 -2.68 -9.19
C GLN A 48 -34.97 -2.39 -8.67
N ASP A 49 -34.49 -3.09 -7.62
CA ASP A 49 -33.39 -2.59 -6.84
C ASP A 49 -32.53 -3.70 -6.25
N ASN A 50 -31.41 -3.56 -6.28
CA ASN A 50 -30.04 -3.81 -5.96
C ASN A 50 -29.74 -4.45 -4.61
N SER A 51 -29.04 -5.52 -4.64
CA SER A 51 -28.17 -6.02 -3.58
C SER A 51 -26.82 -6.45 -4.16
N LYS A 52 -25.87 -6.86 -3.33
CA LYS A 52 -24.48 -7.27 -3.62
C LYS A 52 -24.29 -8.27 -4.77
N THR A 53 -25.37 -8.76 -5.34
CA THR A 53 -25.41 -9.65 -6.49
C THR A 53 -25.32 -8.92 -7.79
N THR A 54 -24.89 -9.66 -8.76
CA THR A 54 -24.94 -9.35 -10.19
C THR A 54 -26.15 -8.50 -10.54
N LEU A 55 -25.91 -7.21 -10.78
CA LEU A 55 -26.94 -6.33 -11.30
C LEU A 55 -27.11 -6.64 -12.76
N ASP A 56 -28.20 -7.26 -13.11
CA ASP A 56 -28.58 -7.44 -14.51
C ASP A 56 -29.31 -6.19 -14.99
N PHE A 57 -28.58 -5.30 -15.66
CA PHE A 57 -29.11 -4.05 -16.22
C PHE A 57 -29.87 -4.36 -17.51
N SER A 58 -31.17 -4.34 -17.46
CA SER A 58 -32.02 -4.33 -18.64
C SER A 58 -32.47 -2.90 -18.98
N ALA A 59 -32.94 -2.66 -20.18
CA ALA A 59 -33.50 -1.38 -20.60
C ALA A 59 -34.72 -0.94 -19.76
N THR A 60 -35.30 -1.84 -18.98
CA THR A 60 -36.55 -1.66 -18.22
C THR A 60 -36.39 -1.72 -16.69
N GLY A 61 -35.20 -1.98 -16.17
CA GLY A 61 -34.99 -2.02 -14.71
C GLY A 61 -33.79 -2.86 -14.28
N VAL A 62 -33.61 -2.97 -13.00
CA VAL A 62 -32.57 -3.76 -12.35
C VAL A 62 -33.21 -4.91 -11.59
N LYS A 63 -32.74 -6.14 -11.84
CA LYS A 63 -33.17 -7.33 -11.10
C LYS A 63 -32.25 -7.57 -9.91
N VAL A 64 -32.85 -7.79 -8.77
CA VAL A 64 -32.15 -8.01 -7.48
C VAL A 64 -32.39 -9.45 -7.03
N SER A 65 -31.36 -10.07 -6.47
CA SER A 65 -31.45 -11.38 -5.85
C SER A 65 -30.54 -11.47 -4.63
N TRP A 66 -30.90 -12.32 -3.66
CA TRP A 66 -30.09 -12.60 -2.49
C TRP A 66 -28.85 -13.44 -2.80
N ASN A 67 -27.76 -13.19 -2.07
CA ASN A 67 -26.53 -13.98 -2.13
C ASN A 67 -26.27 -14.70 -0.82
N ALA A 68 -25.54 -15.79 -0.89
CA ALA A 68 -24.99 -16.44 0.29
C ALA A 68 -24.18 -15.45 1.14
N GLY A 69 -24.46 -15.42 2.45
CA GLY A 69 -23.83 -14.51 3.38
C GLY A 69 -24.44 -13.10 3.47
N ASP A 70 -25.51 -12.81 2.73
CA ASP A 70 -26.26 -11.55 2.92
C ASP A 70 -26.84 -11.49 4.33
N ARG A 71 -26.82 -10.31 4.94
CA ARG A 71 -27.29 -10.07 6.30
C ARG A 71 -28.31 -8.95 6.34
N ILE A 72 -29.21 -9.04 7.29
CA ILE A 72 -30.15 -7.99 7.66
C ILE A 72 -29.99 -7.62 9.13
N ALA A 73 -30.28 -6.37 9.46
CA ALA A 73 -30.39 -5.89 10.83
C ALA A 73 -31.85 -5.56 11.16
N VAL A 74 -32.38 -6.13 12.22
CA VAL A 74 -33.64 -5.72 12.82
C VAL A 74 -33.33 -4.73 13.94
N ILE A 75 -33.74 -3.48 13.75
CA ILE A 75 -33.43 -2.36 14.65
C ILE A 75 -34.68 -2.00 15.45
N LYS A 76 -34.58 -2.14 16.79
CA LYS A 76 -35.63 -1.76 17.74
C LYS A 76 -35.00 -0.92 18.84
N GLY A 77 -35.45 0.31 19.00
CA GLY A 77 -34.82 1.27 19.89
C GLY A 77 -33.33 1.48 19.57
N ASP A 78 -32.45 1.38 20.54
CA ASP A 78 -31.01 1.45 20.38
C ASP A 78 -30.37 0.08 20.07
N ALA A 79 -31.15 -0.98 19.88
CA ALA A 79 -30.67 -2.33 19.65
C ALA A 79 -30.76 -2.72 18.17
N ALA A 80 -29.75 -3.45 17.72
CA ALA A 80 -29.73 -4.09 16.41
C ALA A 80 -29.49 -5.60 16.55
N TYR A 81 -30.33 -6.37 15.89
CA TYR A 81 -30.30 -7.83 15.88
C TYR A 81 -29.98 -8.28 14.47
N ILE A 82 -28.92 -9.07 14.29
CA ILE A 82 -28.39 -9.47 12.98
C ILE A 82 -28.90 -10.86 12.63
N TYR A 83 -29.33 -11.00 11.37
CA TYR A 83 -29.77 -12.24 10.77
C TYR A 83 -28.98 -12.47 9.47
N GLU A 84 -28.59 -13.70 9.21
CA GLU A 84 -27.84 -14.10 8.00
C GLU A 84 -28.69 -14.99 7.11
N LEU A 85 -28.55 -14.82 5.80
CA LEU A 85 -29.27 -15.59 4.80
C LEU A 85 -28.88 -17.08 4.87
N GLU A 86 -29.87 -17.95 5.12
CA GLU A 86 -29.73 -19.40 5.09
C GLU A 86 -30.06 -19.97 3.71
N SER A 87 -31.16 -19.51 3.12
CA SER A 87 -31.66 -20.04 1.85
C SER A 87 -32.51 -19.01 1.10
N THR A 88 -32.64 -19.22 -0.22
CA THR A 88 -33.50 -18.41 -1.08
C THR A 88 -34.50 -19.30 -1.79
N ALA A 89 -35.79 -19.01 -1.62
CA ALA A 89 -36.85 -19.70 -2.33
C ALA A 89 -36.93 -19.26 -3.81
N ALA A 90 -37.56 -20.09 -4.64
CA ALA A 90 -37.71 -19.83 -6.09
C ALA A 90 -38.41 -18.50 -6.44
N ALA A 91 -39.17 -17.92 -5.52
CA ALA A 91 -39.79 -16.60 -5.66
C ALA A 91 -38.86 -15.41 -5.27
N GLY A 92 -37.56 -15.65 -4.98
CA GLY A 92 -36.63 -14.62 -4.57
C GLY A 92 -36.80 -14.18 -3.09
N ILE A 93 -37.50 -15.00 -2.30
CA ILE A 93 -37.64 -14.74 -0.85
C ILE A 93 -36.48 -15.38 -0.11
N GLY A 94 -35.72 -14.57 0.64
CA GLY A 94 -34.66 -15.04 1.51
C GLY A 94 -35.17 -15.42 2.90
N THR A 95 -34.71 -16.57 3.40
CA THR A 95 -34.89 -17.01 4.79
C THR A 95 -33.61 -16.68 5.57
N PHE A 96 -33.77 -15.98 6.67
CA PHE A 96 -32.64 -15.45 7.45
C PHE A 96 -32.71 -16.00 8.88
N ASN A 97 -31.58 -16.49 9.37
CA ASN A 97 -31.43 -16.96 10.75
C ASN A 97 -30.66 -15.97 11.61
N ALA A 98 -31.08 -15.83 12.85
CA ALA A 98 -30.39 -14.98 13.81
C ALA A 98 -28.95 -15.42 14.04
N VAL A 99 -28.02 -14.48 13.92
CA VAL A 99 -26.57 -14.68 14.19
C VAL A 99 -26.16 -13.83 15.38
N GLY A 100 -25.48 -14.44 16.34
CA GLY A 100 -25.02 -13.74 17.54
C GLY A 100 -25.92 -13.90 18.76
N LYS A 101 -25.73 -13.01 19.75
CA LYS A 101 -26.43 -13.08 21.04
C LYS A 101 -27.65 -12.15 21.02
N GLY A 102 -28.80 -12.75 21.01
CA GLY A 102 -30.08 -12.07 21.22
C GLY A 102 -30.93 -11.93 19.97
N VAL A 103 -32.20 -11.83 20.17
CA VAL A 103 -33.27 -11.62 19.19
C VAL A 103 -34.17 -10.49 19.69
N PRO A 104 -34.93 -9.79 18.80
CA PRO A 104 -35.81 -8.71 19.26
C PRO A 104 -36.87 -9.24 20.20
N ASP A 105 -37.02 -8.58 21.34
CA ASP A 105 -38.13 -8.83 22.26
C ASP A 105 -39.37 -8.06 21.75
N LEU A 106 -40.39 -8.79 21.33
CA LEU A 106 -41.67 -8.23 20.88
C LEU A 106 -42.74 -8.15 22.00
N SER A 107 -42.44 -8.56 23.23
CA SER A 107 -43.35 -8.43 24.35
C SER A 107 -43.64 -6.96 24.71
N ASP A 108 -42.65 -6.09 24.48
CA ASP A 108 -42.83 -4.64 24.49
C ASP A 108 -43.21 -4.14 23.09
N ASN A 109 -44.52 -3.96 22.89
CA ASN A 109 -45.10 -3.51 21.63
C ASN A 109 -45.25 -1.98 21.51
N THR A 110 -44.47 -1.21 22.24
CA THR A 110 -44.52 0.26 22.19
C THR A 110 -43.62 0.85 21.12
N GLU A 111 -42.63 0.11 20.69
CA GLU A 111 -41.60 0.61 19.75
C GLU A 111 -41.81 0.08 18.32
N LYS A 112 -41.62 0.97 17.37
CA LYS A 112 -41.55 0.64 15.94
C LYS A 112 -40.23 -0.02 15.63
N VAL A 113 -40.15 -0.73 14.50
CA VAL A 113 -38.98 -1.48 14.08
C VAL A 113 -38.59 -1.07 12.67
N CYS A 114 -37.30 -0.97 12.41
CA CYS A 114 -36.72 -0.83 11.08
C CYS A 114 -35.92 -2.09 10.73
N ILE A 115 -36.18 -2.68 9.58
CA ILE A 115 -35.38 -3.76 9.03
C ILE A 115 -34.49 -3.14 7.93
N LEU A 116 -33.18 -3.39 8.02
CA LEU A 116 -32.17 -2.79 7.18
C LEU A 116 -31.28 -3.87 6.56
N HIS A 117 -31.10 -3.82 5.25
CA HIS A 117 -30.04 -4.51 4.53
C HIS A 117 -29.10 -3.48 3.91
N VAL A 118 -27.79 -3.72 4.04
CA VAL A 118 -26.74 -2.96 3.35
C VAL A 118 -25.81 -3.97 2.65
N SER A 119 -25.69 -3.85 1.36
CA SER A 119 -24.97 -4.81 0.51
C SER A 119 -23.44 -4.73 0.67
N ARG A 120 -22.93 -4.77 1.90
CA ARG A 120 -21.49 -4.78 2.18
C ARG A 120 -21.20 -5.55 3.46
N GLU A 121 -19.96 -6.03 3.58
CA GLU A 121 -19.37 -6.71 4.76
C GLU A 121 -19.48 -5.92 6.09
N SER A 122 -20.20 -4.81 6.07
CA SER A 122 -20.32 -3.83 7.17
C SER A 122 -21.02 -4.38 8.43
N PHE A 123 -21.70 -5.52 8.32
CA PHE A 123 -22.38 -6.11 9.48
C PHE A 123 -21.52 -7.09 10.29
N GLU A 124 -20.30 -7.43 9.86
CA GLU A 124 -19.46 -8.40 10.57
C GLU A 124 -19.09 -7.95 12.00
N ASN A 125 -18.92 -6.65 12.19
CA ASN A 125 -18.55 -6.05 13.47
C ASN A 125 -19.65 -5.19 14.09
N VAL A 126 -20.89 -5.30 13.62
CA VAL A 126 -22.00 -4.54 14.17
C VAL A 126 -22.41 -5.12 15.51
N THR A 127 -22.16 -4.37 16.56
CA THR A 127 -22.70 -4.64 17.89
C THR A 127 -23.97 -3.82 18.12
N ARG A 128 -24.75 -4.22 19.11
CA ARG A 128 -26.01 -3.58 19.52
C ARG A 128 -25.89 -2.05 19.69
N ASN A 129 -24.69 -1.55 20.06
CA ASN A 129 -24.46 -0.16 20.41
C ASN A 129 -23.76 0.67 19.31
N ASN A 130 -23.21 0.04 18.27
CA ASN A 130 -22.42 0.74 17.25
C ASN A 130 -22.98 0.71 15.82
N LEU A 131 -24.24 0.27 15.64
CA LEU A 131 -24.87 0.24 14.31
C LEU A 131 -24.85 1.61 13.62
N ARG A 132 -25.01 2.69 14.38
CA ARG A 132 -24.96 4.07 13.88
C ARG A 132 -23.57 4.46 13.38
N GLU A 133 -22.51 3.87 13.93
CA GLU A 133 -21.11 4.17 13.58
C GLU A 133 -20.57 3.23 12.49
N SER A 134 -21.03 1.97 12.47
CA SER A 134 -20.52 0.93 11.58
C SER A 134 -20.87 1.14 10.10
N ILE A 135 -21.90 1.92 9.80
CA ILE A 135 -22.35 2.21 8.44
C ILE A 135 -21.70 3.49 7.89
N TYR A 136 -20.80 4.12 8.65
CA TYR A 136 -20.07 5.31 8.22
C TYR A 136 -19.09 5.01 7.06
N GLY A 137 -19.18 5.81 6.01
CA GLY A 137 -18.28 5.75 4.86
C GLY A 137 -18.58 4.63 3.85
N SER A 138 -19.56 3.77 4.13
CA SER A 138 -19.89 2.65 3.23
C SER A 138 -20.56 3.05 1.93
N LEU A 139 -21.11 4.26 1.82
CA LEU A 139 -21.79 4.74 0.62
C LEU A 139 -20.90 5.50 -0.37
N VAL A 140 -19.64 5.80 -0.01
CA VAL A 140 -18.76 6.68 -0.80
C VAL A 140 -18.01 5.92 -1.90
N TYR A 141 -17.74 4.64 -1.70
CA TYR A 141 -16.92 3.84 -2.59
C TYR A 141 -17.68 2.65 -3.15
N ALA A 142 -17.57 2.47 -4.45
CA ALA A 142 -18.00 1.27 -5.15
C ALA A 142 -16.88 0.75 -6.05
N GLU A 143 -16.91 -0.53 -6.38
CA GLU A 143 -16.06 -1.13 -7.41
C GLU A 143 -16.93 -1.70 -8.52
N GLN A 144 -16.49 -1.54 -9.76
CA GLN A 144 -17.11 -2.15 -10.93
C GLN A 144 -16.08 -2.95 -11.70
N THR A 145 -16.39 -4.21 -11.99
CA THR A 145 -15.57 -5.08 -12.83
C THR A 145 -16.22 -5.18 -14.20
N GLY A 146 -15.43 -4.89 -15.23
CA GLY A 146 -15.92 -4.87 -16.62
C GLY A 146 -16.80 -3.64 -16.95
N ASN A 147 -17.12 -3.48 -18.23
CA ASN A 147 -17.83 -2.30 -18.73
C ASN A 147 -19.35 -2.49 -18.64
N GLY A 148 -19.93 -2.18 -17.48
CA GLY A 148 -21.39 -2.11 -17.28
C GLY A 148 -22.10 -3.44 -17.07
N THR A 149 -21.38 -4.54 -16.84
CA THR A 149 -21.99 -5.87 -16.65
C THR A 149 -22.10 -6.29 -15.18
N THR A 150 -21.21 -5.80 -14.33
CA THR A 150 -21.23 -6.08 -12.89
C THR A 150 -20.79 -4.84 -12.13
N ALA A 151 -21.68 -4.27 -11.35
CA ALA A 151 -21.32 -3.17 -10.46
C ALA A 151 -21.56 -3.62 -9.02
N HIS A 152 -20.54 -3.51 -8.18
CA HIS A 152 -20.69 -3.59 -6.74
C HIS A 152 -21.18 -2.23 -6.23
N ILE A 153 -22.48 -2.02 -6.29
CA ILE A 153 -23.10 -0.81 -5.73
C ILE A 153 -23.45 -1.11 -4.29
N VAL A 154 -23.10 -0.20 -3.38
CA VAL A 154 -23.66 -0.25 -2.04
C VAL A 154 -25.13 0.06 -2.17
N SER A 155 -25.99 -0.95 -2.04
CA SER A 155 -27.41 -0.76 -2.00
C SER A 155 -27.89 -0.82 -0.54
N VAL A 156 -28.84 0.03 -0.25
CA VAL A 156 -29.51 0.09 1.05
C VAL A 156 -30.97 -0.22 0.81
N LEU A 157 -31.43 -1.32 1.41
CA LEU A 157 -32.81 -1.74 1.35
C LEU A 157 -33.41 -1.68 2.76
N SER A 158 -34.63 -1.27 2.88
CA SER A 158 -35.29 -1.21 4.18
C SER A 158 -36.78 -1.58 4.13
N ARG A 159 -37.27 -1.94 5.30
CA ARG A 159 -38.69 -2.01 5.61
C ARG A 159 -38.95 -1.29 6.94
N GLU A 160 -39.81 -0.34 6.91
CA GLU A 160 -40.29 0.35 8.11
C GLU A 160 -41.57 -0.32 8.62
N VAL A 161 -41.53 -0.81 9.87
CA VAL A 161 -42.67 -1.38 10.53
C VAL A 161 -43.28 -0.30 11.42
N THR A 162 -44.26 0.40 10.88
CA THR A 162 -44.87 1.60 11.51
C THR A 162 -45.83 1.28 12.65
N THR A 163 -46.36 0.05 12.69
CA THR A 163 -47.14 -0.47 13.83
C THR A 163 -46.21 -1.34 14.65
N PRO A 164 -46.14 -1.14 15.98
CA PRO A 164 -45.31 -2.00 16.83
C PRO A 164 -45.64 -3.48 16.62
N PRO A 165 -44.66 -4.32 16.29
CA PRO A 165 -44.88 -5.73 16.00
C PRO A 165 -45.14 -6.51 17.26
N VAL A 166 -46.06 -7.49 17.19
CA VAL A 166 -46.38 -8.40 18.29
C VAL A 166 -46.03 -9.86 18.02
N LYS A 167 -45.63 -10.15 16.76
CA LYS A 167 -45.21 -11.49 16.31
C LYS A 167 -44.22 -11.39 15.17
N ALA A 168 -43.54 -12.51 14.86
CA ALA A 168 -42.49 -12.56 13.83
C ALA A 168 -42.98 -12.11 12.44
N GLU A 169 -44.19 -12.54 12.06
CA GLU A 169 -44.77 -12.22 10.75
C GLU A 169 -45.02 -10.72 10.56
N ASP A 170 -45.17 -9.96 11.64
CA ASP A 170 -45.30 -8.50 11.56
C ASP A 170 -44.01 -7.83 11.08
N LEU A 171 -42.83 -8.45 11.31
CA LEU A 171 -41.54 -8.00 10.84
C LEU A 171 -41.29 -8.36 9.37
N GLU A 172 -41.85 -9.46 8.88
CA GLU A 172 -41.61 -9.99 7.55
C GLU A 172 -42.26 -9.14 6.45
N GLY A 173 -41.69 -9.19 5.25
CA GLY A 173 -42.23 -8.48 4.10
C GLY A 173 -41.20 -8.20 3.02
N THR A 174 -41.48 -7.21 2.19
CA THR A 174 -40.61 -6.82 1.10
C THR A 174 -39.72 -5.65 1.53
N LEU A 175 -38.41 -5.79 1.36
CA LEU A 175 -37.48 -4.68 1.52
C LEU A 175 -37.52 -3.79 0.27
N THR A 176 -37.56 -2.49 0.49
CA THR A 176 -37.59 -1.48 -0.56
C THR A 176 -36.30 -0.68 -0.57
N PRO A 177 -35.83 -0.24 -1.74
CA PRO A 177 -34.60 0.54 -1.84
C PRO A 177 -34.72 1.92 -1.19
N VAL A 178 -33.65 2.31 -0.56
CA VAL A 178 -33.51 3.60 0.11
C VAL A 178 -32.60 4.53 -0.69
N ASN A 179 -31.55 4.01 -1.30
CA ASN A 179 -30.70 4.77 -2.21
C ASN A 179 -31.14 4.64 -3.67
N SER A 180 -30.91 5.68 -4.44
CA SER A 180 -31.16 5.69 -5.89
C SER A 180 -29.95 5.16 -6.64
N ILE A 181 -30.15 4.68 -7.88
CA ILE A 181 -29.08 4.24 -8.76
C ILE A 181 -29.11 5.02 -10.06
N LEU A 182 -27.95 5.57 -10.41
CA LEU A 182 -27.72 6.11 -11.74
C LEU A 182 -26.94 5.08 -12.57
N ASN A 183 -27.51 4.69 -13.69
CA ASN A 183 -26.82 3.95 -14.74
C ASN A 183 -26.42 4.94 -15.82
N LEU A 184 -25.12 5.11 -15.98
CA LEU A 184 -24.49 6.15 -16.78
C LEU A 184 -23.80 5.53 -18.00
N GLU A 185 -23.87 6.25 -19.11
CA GLU A 185 -23.05 5.97 -20.28
C GLU A 185 -22.24 7.24 -20.62
N LEU A 186 -20.90 7.15 -20.63
CA LEU A 186 -20.02 8.28 -20.89
C LEU A 186 -19.27 8.04 -22.20
N ALA A 187 -19.49 8.95 -23.14
CA ALA A 187 -18.79 8.96 -24.42
C ALA A 187 -17.30 9.25 -24.21
N ALA A 188 -16.44 8.55 -24.93
CA ALA A 188 -15.00 8.76 -24.84
C ALA A 188 -14.62 10.15 -25.38
N PRO A 189 -13.76 10.90 -24.66
CA PRO A 189 -13.07 12.04 -25.20
C PRO A 189 -11.93 11.62 -26.13
N ALA A 190 -11.14 12.56 -26.62
CA ALA A 190 -9.87 12.26 -27.27
C ALA A 190 -8.88 11.75 -26.21
N LEU A 191 -8.49 10.48 -26.30
CA LEU A 191 -7.58 9.80 -25.39
C LEU A 191 -6.19 9.68 -26.00
N GLU A 192 -5.17 9.55 -25.14
CA GLU A 192 -3.82 9.16 -25.54
C GLU A 192 -3.76 7.67 -25.91
N ALA A 193 -2.77 7.26 -26.69
CA ALA A 193 -2.60 5.86 -27.04
C ALA A 193 -2.46 4.97 -25.79
N GLY A 194 -3.28 3.91 -25.70
CA GLY A 194 -3.29 2.99 -24.55
C GLY A 194 -3.89 3.58 -23.27
N GLU A 195 -4.60 4.69 -23.37
CA GLU A 195 -5.29 5.29 -22.23
C GLU A 195 -6.68 4.64 -22.05
N TYR A 196 -7.01 4.29 -20.79
CA TYR A 196 -8.29 3.70 -20.41
C TYR A 196 -8.72 4.15 -19.00
N PRO A 197 -10.03 4.10 -18.67
CA PRO A 197 -10.53 4.60 -17.41
C PRO A 197 -10.19 3.68 -16.23
N THR A 198 -9.87 4.27 -15.07
CA THR A 198 -9.56 3.55 -13.82
C THR A 198 -10.50 3.91 -12.67
N ALA A 199 -11.12 5.09 -12.73
CA ALA A 199 -12.14 5.47 -11.77
C ALA A 199 -13.13 6.46 -12.38
N PHE A 200 -14.36 6.39 -11.92
CA PHE A 200 -15.40 7.39 -12.14
C PHE A 200 -15.71 8.11 -10.84
N ILE A 201 -15.87 9.43 -10.89
CA ILE A 201 -16.20 10.27 -9.73
C ILE A 201 -17.39 11.16 -10.08
N LEU A 202 -18.41 11.10 -9.24
CA LEU A 202 -19.54 12.02 -9.29
C LEU A 202 -19.37 13.09 -8.21
N THR A 203 -19.25 14.35 -8.63
CA THR A 203 -19.00 15.48 -7.72
C THR A 203 -20.21 16.40 -7.66
N ALA A 204 -20.70 16.68 -6.46
CA ALA A 204 -21.74 17.66 -6.21
C ALA A 204 -21.14 19.09 -6.22
N LYS A 205 -21.68 19.98 -7.03
CA LYS A 205 -21.16 21.33 -7.16
C LYS A 205 -21.53 22.24 -5.98
N SER A 206 -22.63 21.93 -5.29
CA SER A 206 -23.09 22.64 -4.08
C SER A 206 -23.40 21.67 -2.94
N TRP A 207 -23.56 22.17 -1.72
CA TRP A 207 -24.01 21.35 -0.59
C TRP A 207 -25.47 20.90 -0.73
N ASN A 208 -26.29 21.62 -1.45
CA ASN A 208 -27.67 21.22 -1.73
C ASN A 208 -27.74 19.93 -2.56
N THR A 209 -26.73 19.68 -3.39
CA THR A 209 -26.64 18.52 -4.27
C THR A 209 -25.72 17.44 -3.73
N SER A 210 -25.26 17.58 -2.47
CA SER A 210 -24.36 16.64 -1.82
C SER A 210 -25.00 15.27 -1.57
N PHE A 211 -24.16 14.26 -1.44
CA PHE A 211 -24.53 12.89 -1.21
C PHE A 211 -24.41 12.52 0.26
N ALA A 212 -25.04 11.45 0.67
CA ALA A 212 -24.81 10.85 1.98
C ALA A 212 -23.60 9.92 1.91
N SER A 213 -22.62 10.12 2.79
CA SER A 213 -21.52 9.17 3.01
C SER A 213 -21.87 8.08 4.02
N SER A 214 -22.94 8.27 4.76
CA SER A 214 -23.46 7.31 5.72
C SER A 214 -24.98 7.40 5.79
N ILE A 215 -25.57 6.41 6.41
CA ILE A 215 -27.00 6.42 6.77
C ILE A 215 -27.16 6.52 8.28
N ARG A 216 -28.30 7.02 8.71
CA ARG A 216 -28.74 6.96 10.11
C ARG A 216 -30.17 6.46 10.18
N VAL A 217 -30.51 5.80 11.27
CA VAL A 217 -31.90 5.45 11.59
C VAL A 217 -32.41 6.50 12.56
N ASP A 218 -33.48 7.21 12.18
CA ASP A 218 -34.08 8.28 12.96
C ASP A 218 -35.37 7.81 13.58
N GLY A 219 -35.54 8.08 14.87
CA GLY A 219 -36.79 7.77 15.61
C GLY A 219 -37.26 6.33 15.50
N ASN A 220 -36.32 5.37 15.42
CA ASN A 220 -36.52 3.93 15.40
C ASN A 220 -37.03 3.31 14.08
N THR A 221 -37.36 4.10 13.04
CA THR A 221 -37.97 3.49 11.85
C THR A 221 -37.53 4.07 10.53
N THR A 222 -37.12 5.33 10.49
CA THR A 222 -36.87 5.99 9.22
C THR A 222 -35.38 6.09 8.92
N ILE A 223 -34.97 5.59 7.76
CA ILE A 223 -33.59 5.72 7.29
C ILE A 223 -33.40 7.08 6.63
N GLN A 224 -32.48 7.83 7.17
CA GLN A 224 -32.14 9.18 6.72
C GLN A 224 -30.70 9.27 6.21
N PRO A 225 -30.40 10.22 5.29
CA PRO A 225 -29.02 10.59 5.01
C PRO A 225 -28.30 10.95 6.30
N GLY A 226 -27.14 10.37 6.51
CA GLY A 226 -26.26 10.68 7.63
C GLY A 226 -25.29 11.82 7.30
N ARG A 227 -23.98 11.56 7.38
CA ARG A 227 -22.96 12.55 7.00
C ARG A 227 -23.04 12.87 5.51
N LYS A 228 -22.89 14.15 5.17
CA LYS A 228 -22.87 14.60 3.78
C LYS A 228 -21.45 14.56 3.22
N CYS A 229 -21.32 14.17 1.95
CA CYS A 229 -20.10 14.29 1.15
C CYS A 229 -20.44 14.88 -0.21
N LYS A 230 -19.45 15.46 -0.88
CA LYS A 230 -19.66 16.02 -2.21
C LYS A 230 -19.24 15.08 -3.33
N LYS A 231 -18.59 13.97 -3.03
CA LYS A 231 -18.03 13.06 -4.02
C LYS A 231 -18.36 11.62 -3.74
N LEU A 232 -18.69 10.90 -4.80
CA LEU A 232 -18.84 9.45 -4.83
C LEU A 232 -17.88 8.90 -5.87
N GLN A 233 -17.17 7.83 -5.56
CA GLN A 233 -16.20 7.19 -6.45
C GLN A 233 -16.62 5.76 -6.78
N VAL A 234 -16.47 5.38 -8.05
CA VAL A 234 -16.51 4.00 -8.52
C VAL A 234 -15.13 3.65 -9.06
N LYS A 235 -14.44 2.71 -8.44
CA LYS A 235 -13.22 2.13 -8.99
C LYS A 235 -13.57 1.20 -10.13
N LEU A 236 -12.87 1.32 -11.24
CA LEU A 236 -13.11 0.56 -12.46
C LEU A 236 -11.98 -0.48 -12.63
N LYS A 237 -12.38 -1.75 -12.76
CA LYS A 237 -11.46 -2.87 -12.99
C LYS A 237 -11.78 -3.54 -14.33
N ASP A 238 -10.75 -4.07 -14.96
CA ASP A 238 -10.86 -4.86 -16.21
C ASP A 238 -11.50 -4.10 -17.39
N ILE A 239 -11.40 -2.76 -17.40
CA ILE A 239 -11.80 -1.92 -18.50
C ILE A 239 -10.53 -1.40 -19.18
N THR A 240 -10.20 -1.94 -20.34
CA THR A 240 -8.97 -1.60 -21.09
C THR A 240 -9.24 -0.81 -22.36
N VAL A 241 -10.51 -0.60 -22.71
CA VAL A 241 -10.95 0.11 -23.92
C VAL A 241 -12.02 1.11 -23.56
N TRP A 242 -11.83 2.36 -24.01
CA TRP A 242 -12.82 3.42 -23.93
C TRP A 242 -12.71 4.27 -25.17
N ASP A 243 -13.61 4.07 -26.13
CA ASP A 243 -13.64 4.73 -27.43
C ASP A 243 -15.07 5.01 -27.90
N ALA A 244 -15.22 5.52 -29.11
CA ALA A 244 -16.54 5.86 -29.67
C ALA A 244 -17.46 4.65 -29.82
N SER A 245 -16.92 3.44 -29.99
CA SER A 245 -17.68 2.19 -30.14
C SER A 245 -17.92 1.52 -28.78
N ASN A 246 -17.09 1.83 -27.80
CA ASN A 246 -17.12 1.28 -26.45
C ASN A 246 -17.20 2.39 -25.40
N PRO A 247 -18.36 3.06 -25.26
CA PRO A 247 -18.55 4.07 -24.22
C PRO A 247 -18.40 3.45 -22.84
N LEU A 248 -17.92 4.24 -21.88
CA LEU A 248 -17.80 3.81 -20.50
C LEU A 248 -19.19 3.74 -19.85
N LYS A 249 -19.56 2.55 -19.38
CA LYS A 249 -20.81 2.33 -18.63
C LYS A 249 -20.52 2.21 -17.16
N VAL A 250 -21.16 3.03 -16.34
CA VAL A 250 -20.99 3.08 -14.88
C VAL A 250 -22.33 3.09 -14.20
N ALA A 251 -22.48 2.24 -13.18
CA ALA A 251 -23.61 2.30 -12.28
C ALA A 251 -23.15 2.82 -10.92
N ILE A 252 -23.88 3.78 -10.34
CA ILE A 252 -23.54 4.36 -9.05
C ILE A 252 -24.78 4.49 -8.16
N GLY A 253 -24.67 3.99 -6.94
CA GLY A 253 -25.67 4.17 -5.89
C GLY A 253 -25.46 5.50 -5.17
N LEU A 254 -26.54 6.23 -4.95
CA LEU A 254 -26.49 7.49 -4.24
C LEU A 254 -27.70 7.69 -3.32
N MET A 255 -27.47 8.39 -2.23
CA MET A 255 -28.52 8.87 -1.33
C MET A 255 -28.27 10.34 -1.05
N MET A 256 -29.33 11.13 -1.02
CA MET A 256 -29.23 12.57 -0.88
C MET A 256 -30.49 13.14 -0.22
N ASP A 257 -30.47 14.42 0.07
CA ASP A 257 -31.63 15.20 0.47
C ASP A 257 -32.29 15.78 -0.81
N GLU A 258 -33.22 15.05 -1.36
CA GLU A 258 -33.87 15.38 -2.64
C GLU A 258 -34.62 16.71 -2.59
N GLU A 259 -35.13 17.10 -1.41
CA GLU A 259 -35.87 18.36 -1.26
C GLU A 259 -34.95 19.59 -1.35
N ALA A 260 -33.67 19.43 -1.01
CA ALA A 260 -32.68 20.50 -1.09
C ALA A 260 -32.26 20.84 -2.53
N ILE A 261 -32.55 19.96 -3.51
CA ILE A 261 -32.13 20.13 -4.90
C ILE A 261 -33.02 21.13 -5.65
N ASN A 262 -32.38 22.10 -6.30
CA ASN A 262 -33.05 23.06 -7.22
C ASN A 262 -32.85 22.58 -8.66
N ALA A 263 -33.81 21.82 -9.17
CA ALA A 263 -33.81 21.36 -10.56
C ALA A 263 -33.76 22.56 -11.55
N GLY A 264 -32.94 22.42 -12.58
CA GLY A 264 -32.71 23.48 -13.58
C GLY A 264 -31.55 24.42 -13.26
N THR A 265 -31.07 24.50 -12.02
CA THR A 265 -29.95 25.33 -11.59
C THR A 265 -28.80 24.55 -10.99
N ASP A 266 -29.09 23.58 -10.15
CA ASP A 266 -28.07 22.76 -9.52
C ASP A 266 -27.38 21.80 -10.51
N SER A 267 -26.13 21.46 -10.24
CA SER A 267 -25.32 20.72 -11.20
C SER A 267 -24.43 19.69 -10.49
N TRP A 268 -24.11 18.64 -11.22
CA TRP A 268 -23.06 17.66 -10.88
C TRP A 268 -21.92 17.70 -11.88
N ILE A 269 -20.72 17.35 -11.42
CA ILE A 269 -19.54 17.15 -12.26
C ILE A 269 -19.31 15.65 -12.39
N PHE A 270 -19.19 15.19 -13.61
CA PHE A 270 -18.85 13.82 -13.97
C PHE A 270 -17.39 13.79 -14.35
N GLU A 271 -16.58 13.06 -13.58
CA GLU A 271 -15.13 13.00 -13.73
C GLU A 271 -14.71 11.54 -14.00
N VAL A 272 -13.78 11.34 -14.91
CA VAL A 272 -13.17 10.03 -15.20
C VAL A 272 -11.66 10.16 -15.04
N GLN A 273 -11.08 9.34 -14.16
CA GLN A 273 -9.63 9.19 -14.05
C GLN A 273 -9.15 8.03 -14.89
N THR A 274 -7.95 8.14 -15.46
CA THR A 274 -7.37 7.14 -16.36
C THR A 274 -6.07 6.55 -15.83
N ASN A 275 -5.62 5.44 -16.45
CA ASN A 275 -4.32 4.82 -16.17
C ASN A 275 -3.14 5.77 -16.45
N LYS A 276 -3.31 6.75 -17.34
CA LYS A 276 -2.31 7.81 -17.61
C LYS A 276 -2.36 8.96 -16.60
N ARG A 277 -3.18 8.84 -15.55
CA ARG A 277 -3.39 9.86 -14.51
C ARG A 277 -4.03 11.13 -15.02
N ASN A 278 -4.61 11.10 -16.22
CA ASN A 278 -5.43 12.18 -16.72
C ASN A 278 -6.82 12.16 -16.08
N ILE A 279 -7.40 13.34 -15.95
CA ILE A 279 -8.78 13.53 -15.49
C ILE A 279 -9.56 14.17 -16.62
N TYR A 280 -10.70 13.57 -16.97
CA TYR A 280 -11.64 14.12 -17.93
C TYR A 280 -12.94 14.46 -17.22
N SER A 281 -13.45 15.64 -17.41
CA SER A 281 -14.63 16.09 -16.69
C SER A 281 -15.64 16.82 -17.56
N VAL A 282 -16.91 16.80 -17.12
CA VAL A 282 -18.00 17.60 -17.66
C VAL A 282 -19.01 17.95 -16.58
N THR A 283 -19.51 19.19 -16.59
CA THR A 283 -20.59 19.63 -15.69
C THR A 283 -21.93 19.48 -16.39
N LYS A 284 -22.91 18.88 -15.72
CA LYS A 284 -24.30 18.76 -16.21
C LYS A 284 -25.30 19.30 -15.17
N THR A 285 -26.26 20.07 -15.61
CA THR A 285 -27.36 20.58 -14.79
C THR A 285 -28.36 19.46 -14.50
N ILE A 286 -28.82 19.36 -13.25
CA ILE A 286 -29.85 18.44 -12.82
C ILE A 286 -31.20 18.93 -13.30
N LYS A 287 -31.75 18.28 -14.31
CA LYS A 287 -33.01 18.69 -14.92
C LYS A 287 -34.27 18.39 -14.10
N ASN A 288 -34.23 17.24 -13.39
CA ASN A 288 -35.33 16.76 -12.56
C ASN A 288 -34.81 16.38 -11.18
N LYS A 289 -35.62 16.61 -10.13
CA LYS A 289 -35.30 16.11 -8.79
C LYS A 289 -35.25 14.60 -8.81
N PRO A 290 -34.17 13.97 -8.31
CA PRO A 290 -34.17 12.55 -8.08
C PRO A 290 -35.24 12.16 -7.09
N VAL A 291 -35.79 10.97 -7.23
CA VAL A 291 -36.73 10.37 -6.28
C VAL A 291 -36.04 9.23 -5.59
N ARG A 292 -36.08 9.22 -4.29
CA ARG A 292 -35.44 8.22 -3.43
C ARG A 292 -35.84 6.80 -3.84
N GLY A 293 -34.89 5.89 -3.83
CA GLY A 293 -35.10 4.50 -4.16
C GLY A 293 -35.42 4.23 -5.65
N SER A 294 -35.09 5.16 -6.53
CA SER A 294 -35.39 5.06 -7.95
C SER A 294 -34.18 4.73 -8.80
N TYR A 295 -34.39 3.99 -9.88
CA TYR A 295 -33.40 3.72 -10.90
C TYR A 295 -33.52 4.73 -12.06
N TYR A 296 -32.37 5.23 -12.50
CA TYR A 296 -32.28 6.18 -13.59
C TYR A 296 -31.28 5.69 -14.66
N ALA A 297 -31.79 5.35 -15.85
CA ALA A 297 -30.97 5.26 -17.05
C ALA A 297 -30.72 6.69 -17.55
N VAL A 298 -29.52 7.20 -17.39
CA VAL A 298 -29.17 8.56 -17.81
C VAL A 298 -28.79 8.51 -19.31
N PRO A 299 -29.31 9.44 -20.14
CA PRO A 299 -28.87 9.57 -21.53
C PRO A 299 -27.34 9.73 -21.61
N ALA A 300 -26.75 9.25 -22.72
CA ALA A 300 -25.31 9.29 -22.91
C ALA A 300 -24.71 10.68 -22.63
N ILE A 301 -23.73 10.70 -21.74
CA ILE A 301 -23.02 11.90 -21.34
C ILE A 301 -21.85 12.11 -22.28
N SER A 302 -21.83 13.23 -22.97
CA SER A 302 -20.76 13.63 -23.88
C SER A 302 -20.16 14.98 -23.47
N GLY A 303 -19.03 15.33 -24.11
CA GLY A 303 -18.36 16.61 -23.88
C GLY A 303 -17.39 16.60 -22.70
N LEU A 304 -16.91 15.41 -22.30
CA LEU A 304 -15.80 15.32 -21.36
C LEU A 304 -14.56 15.97 -21.99
N THR A 305 -13.90 16.83 -21.24
CA THR A 305 -12.64 17.48 -21.63
C THR A 305 -11.55 17.17 -20.62
N LYS A 306 -10.31 17.06 -21.11
CA LYS A 306 -9.15 16.85 -20.25
C LYS A 306 -9.01 18.05 -19.30
N ASP A 307 -8.96 17.77 -18.02
CA ASP A 307 -8.76 18.79 -17.00
C ASP A 307 -7.30 19.25 -17.04
N THR A 308 -7.09 20.54 -17.02
CA THR A 308 -5.75 21.16 -17.00
C THR A 308 -5.37 21.71 -15.62
N GLN A 309 -6.32 21.69 -14.68
CA GLN A 309 -6.09 22.14 -13.31
C GLN A 309 -5.93 20.93 -12.38
N TYR A 310 -4.72 20.70 -11.93
CA TYR A 310 -4.37 19.63 -11.01
C TYR A 310 -4.16 20.19 -9.60
N PRO A 311 -4.56 19.46 -8.54
CA PRO A 311 -4.28 19.87 -7.17
C PRO A 311 -2.81 19.67 -6.79
N CYS A 312 -2.05 18.97 -7.63
CA CYS A 312 -0.61 18.77 -7.50
C CYS A 312 0.01 18.59 -8.90
N TRP A 313 1.24 19.03 -9.07
CA TRP A 313 1.93 18.94 -10.36
C TRP A 313 3.44 19.00 -10.20
N PHE A 314 4.13 18.44 -11.17
CA PHE A 314 5.55 18.71 -11.40
C PHE A 314 5.72 19.99 -12.22
N ALA A 315 6.69 20.83 -11.88
CA ALA A 315 7.08 21.95 -12.73
C ALA A 315 7.50 21.48 -14.13
N ASP A 316 7.41 22.34 -15.14
CA ASP A 316 7.78 21.97 -16.51
C ASP A 316 9.27 21.62 -16.64
N SER A 317 10.13 22.27 -15.84
CA SER A 317 11.55 21.98 -15.73
C SER A 317 11.99 21.99 -14.28
N GLY A 318 13.10 21.31 -13.95
CA GLY A 318 13.64 21.28 -12.60
C GLY A 318 12.79 20.52 -11.59
N TRP A 319 11.91 19.64 -12.05
CA TRP A 319 11.09 18.81 -11.19
C TRP A 319 11.83 17.59 -10.63
N TYR A 320 13.02 17.32 -11.16
CA TYR A 320 13.94 16.33 -10.63
C TYR A 320 15.38 16.88 -10.64
N ASP A 321 16.17 16.35 -9.73
CA ASP A 321 17.62 16.57 -9.64
C ASP A 321 18.32 15.23 -9.45
N MET A 322 19.23 14.89 -10.34
CA MET A 322 19.97 13.62 -10.30
C MET A 322 21.31 13.82 -9.59
N THR A 323 21.41 13.23 -8.41
CA THR A 323 22.70 13.17 -7.70
C THR A 323 23.71 12.34 -8.50
N ASN A 324 23.24 11.23 -9.10
CA ASN A 324 23.99 10.34 -10.01
C ASN A 324 23.02 9.39 -10.74
N ALA A 325 23.56 8.35 -11.40
CA ALA A 325 22.75 7.41 -12.19
C ALA A 325 21.80 6.51 -11.39
N ILE A 326 21.83 6.51 -10.05
CA ILE A 326 20.93 5.71 -9.22
C ILE A 326 20.16 6.53 -8.18
N GLU A 327 20.54 7.75 -7.90
CA GLU A 327 19.90 8.58 -6.87
C GLU A 327 19.34 9.86 -7.49
N VAL A 328 18.03 10.06 -7.31
CA VAL A 328 17.28 11.19 -7.83
C VAL A 328 16.39 11.80 -6.75
N SER A 329 16.32 13.11 -6.74
CA SER A 329 15.33 13.86 -5.96
C SER A 329 14.22 14.35 -6.88
N LEU A 330 12.97 14.15 -6.49
CA LEU A 330 11.79 14.61 -7.22
C LEU A 330 11.08 15.69 -6.40
N SER A 331 10.67 16.77 -7.05
CA SER A 331 10.00 17.90 -6.39
C SER A 331 8.68 18.23 -7.08
N ALA A 332 7.59 18.26 -6.33
CA ALA A 332 6.27 18.59 -6.84
C ALA A 332 5.62 19.71 -6.03
N THR A 333 4.76 20.47 -6.67
CA THR A 333 3.91 21.48 -6.02
C THR A 333 2.58 20.86 -5.66
N PHE A 334 2.11 21.15 -4.46
CA PHE A 334 0.84 20.69 -3.92
C PHE A 334 -0.02 21.89 -3.57
N SER A 335 -1.23 21.96 -4.15
CA SER A 335 -2.22 22.99 -3.88
C SER A 335 -3.61 22.34 -3.79
N PRO A 336 -3.93 21.74 -2.66
CA PRO A 336 -5.20 21.02 -2.46
C PRO A 336 -6.42 21.90 -2.69
N HIS A 337 -6.29 23.21 -2.55
CA HIS A 337 -7.36 24.17 -2.76
C HIS A 337 -7.81 24.32 -4.22
N THR A 338 -7.02 23.87 -5.19
CA THR A 338 -7.32 24.08 -6.62
C THR A 338 -8.53 23.24 -7.09
N LYS A 339 -8.81 22.09 -6.49
CA LYS A 339 -9.84 21.16 -7.00
C LYS A 339 -11.13 21.11 -6.22
N SER A 340 -11.21 21.61 -4.97
CA SER A 340 -12.43 21.30 -4.24
C SER A 340 -12.65 21.99 -2.94
N CYS A 341 -11.78 22.85 -2.55
CA CYS A 341 -11.86 23.40 -1.21
C CYS A 341 -12.86 24.53 -1.06
N GLU A 342 -13.90 24.52 -1.86
CA GLU A 342 -15.19 25.11 -1.45
C GLU A 342 -15.78 24.39 -0.24
N TYR A 343 -15.03 23.45 0.37
CA TYR A 343 -15.42 22.64 1.53
C TYR A 343 -15.09 23.36 2.82
N GLY A 344 -16.07 24.00 3.37
CA GLY A 344 -15.98 24.51 4.71
C GLY A 344 -15.63 23.41 5.72
N ARG A 345 -14.43 23.52 6.30
CA ARG A 345 -14.07 23.13 7.66
C ARG A 345 -14.37 21.71 8.20
N THR A 346 -14.35 20.67 7.41
CA THR A 346 -14.32 19.33 8.01
C THR A 346 -12.97 18.67 7.72
N TYR A 347 -12.06 18.83 8.66
CA TYR A 347 -10.73 18.24 8.62
C TYR A 347 -10.82 16.77 8.99
N LEU A 348 -10.58 15.87 8.05
CA LEU A 348 -10.26 14.49 8.36
C LEU A 348 -8.75 14.38 8.61
N ALA A 349 -8.39 13.59 9.62
CA ALA A 349 -7.03 13.51 10.17
C ALA A 349 -6.02 12.77 9.28
N SER A 350 -6.32 12.49 8.01
CA SER A 350 -5.50 11.65 7.14
C SER A 350 -5.44 12.14 5.70
N GLN A 351 -4.91 13.33 5.50
CA GLN A 351 -4.64 13.82 4.16
C GLN A 351 -3.15 13.65 3.89
N TYR A 352 -2.85 13.00 2.78
CA TYR A 352 -1.49 12.66 2.40
C TYR A 352 -1.19 13.23 1.03
N SER A 353 -0.06 13.93 0.92
CA SER A 353 0.55 14.29 -0.34
C SER A 353 1.68 13.31 -0.63
N ASN A 354 1.69 12.74 -1.83
CA ASN A 354 2.65 11.72 -2.22
C ASN A 354 3.32 12.07 -3.54
N ILE A 355 4.53 11.56 -3.73
CA ILE A 355 5.12 11.38 -5.05
C ILE A 355 5.30 9.88 -5.25
N THR A 356 4.79 9.38 -6.38
CA THR A 356 4.84 7.96 -6.75
C THR A 356 5.72 7.78 -7.97
N ILE A 357 6.53 6.74 -7.95
CA ILE A 357 7.36 6.28 -9.06
C ILE A 357 6.87 4.90 -9.45
N GLU A 358 6.60 4.68 -10.73
CA GLU A 358 6.14 3.40 -11.29
C GLU A 358 7.00 3.00 -12.49
N ASP A 359 7.06 1.70 -12.77
CA ASP A 359 7.70 1.16 -13.97
C ASP A 359 6.82 1.35 -15.23
N GLU A 360 7.28 0.88 -16.38
CA GLU A 360 6.54 0.95 -17.64
C GLU A 360 5.22 0.16 -17.61
N SER A 361 5.15 -0.88 -16.77
CA SER A 361 3.95 -1.71 -16.59
C SER A 361 2.94 -1.11 -15.61
N GLY A 362 3.31 -0.01 -14.92
CA GLY A 362 2.48 0.65 -13.91
C GLY A 362 2.61 0.05 -12.51
N ASN A 363 3.60 -0.82 -12.27
CA ASN A 363 3.90 -1.30 -10.93
C ASN A 363 4.57 -0.20 -10.12
N ILE A 364 4.10 0.00 -8.90
CA ILE A 364 4.67 1.01 -7.99
C ILE A 364 6.03 0.53 -7.48
N ILE A 365 7.07 1.30 -7.78
CA ILE A 365 8.45 1.07 -7.33
C ILE A 365 8.68 1.80 -6.00
N SER A 366 8.21 3.03 -5.88
CA SER A 366 8.28 3.83 -4.65
C SER A 366 7.07 4.74 -4.56
N ARG A 367 6.59 4.95 -3.34
CA ARG A 367 5.54 5.91 -3.03
C ARG A 367 5.84 6.54 -1.67
N ASP A 368 6.31 7.75 -1.68
CA ASP A 368 6.75 8.45 -0.49
C ASP A 368 5.87 9.64 -0.16
N TYR A 369 5.65 9.84 1.13
CA TYR A 369 4.89 10.97 1.65
C TYR A 369 5.72 12.24 1.59
N VAL A 370 5.08 13.30 1.12
CA VAL A 370 5.66 14.64 1.08
C VAL A 370 5.02 15.49 2.16
N GLY A 371 5.84 16.00 3.08
CA GLY A 371 5.44 17.04 4.01
C GLY A 371 4.26 16.71 4.92
N GLY A 372 4.44 15.69 5.74
CA GLY A 372 3.76 15.59 7.03
C GLY A 372 4.73 16.03 8.10
N GLY A 373 4.87 17.31 8.34
CA GLY A 373 5.70 17.80 9.42
C GLY A 373 5.29 17.09 10.71
N LYS A 374 6.19 16.30 11.31
CA LYS A 374 6.16 15.98 12.73
C LYS A 374 6.31 17.30 13.49
N GLY A 375 5.24 18.07 13.53
CA GLY A 375 5.06 19.11 14.52
C GLY A 375 4.94 18.45 15.86
N GLY A 376 6.07 18.06 16.44
CA GLY A 376 6.20 17.72 17.84
C GLY A 376 5.97 18.97 18.69
N GLY A 377 4.74 19.42 18.76
CA GLY A 377 4.25 20.44 19.67
C GLY A 377 3.06 19.85 20.42
N LYS A 378 3.16 19.78 21.75
CA LYS A 378 2.03 19.52 22.64
C LYS A 378 0.97 20.61 22.45
N GLY A 379 0.12 20.43 21.45
CA GLY A 379 -0.99 21.30 21.14
C GLY A 379 -1.69 20.72 19.92
N GLY A 380 -2.82 20.02 20.14
CA GLY A 380 -3.58 19.29 19.12
C GLY A 380 -4.14 20.18 18.02
N GLY A 381 -3.31 20.71 17.16
CA GLY A 381 -3.69 21.31 15.89
C GLY A 381 -3.71 20.22 14.83
N LYS A 382 -4.88 19.89 14.31
CA LYS A 382 -5.05 19.03 13.15
C LYS A 382 -4.42 19.76 11.96
N GLY A 383 -3.22 19.28 11.51
CA GLY A 383 -2.56 19.81 10.33
C GLY A 383 -3.44 19.57 9.10
N GLY A 384 -3.66 20.60 8.31
CA GLY A 384 -4.29 20.49 7.00
C GLY A 384 -3.38 19.76 6.00
N PRO A 385 -3.84 19.55 4.75
CA PRO A 385 -3.02 18.98 3.69
C PRO A 385 -1.78 19.86 3.47
N PHE A 386 -0.69 19.19 3.09
CA PHE A 386 0.53 19.90 2.75
C PHE A 386 0.27 20.81 1.54
N GLU A 387 0.60 22.10 1.69
CA GLU A 387 0.55 23.08 0.62
C GLU A 387 1.96 23.65 0.39
N GLY A 388 2.37 23.70 -0.87
CA GLY A 388 3.70 24.17 -1.24
C GLY A 388 4.49 23.15 -2.05
N VAL A 389 5.81 23.34 -2.12
CA VAL A 389 6.73 22.43 -2.81
C VAL A 389 7.26 21.39 -1.83
N GLY A 390 7.08 20.14 -2.19
CA GLY A 390 7.57 19.01 -1.42
C GLY A 390 8.43 18.08 -2.26
N SER A 391 9.40 17.43 -1.64
CA SER A 391 10.39 16.60 -2.34
C SER A 391 10.55 15.24 -1.68
N ILE A 392 10.90 14.26 -2.50
CA ILE A 392 11.35 12.92 -2.09
C ILE A 392 12.70 12.62 -2.72
N SER A 393 13.45 11.69 -2.13
CA SER A 393 14.64 11.10 -2.75
C SER A 393 14.42 9.61 -2.97
N ALA A 394 14.78 9.12 -4.15
CA ALA A 394 14.62 7.73 -4.52
C ALA A 394 15.90 7.15 -5.09
N ARG A 395 16.09 5.84 -4.89
CA ARG A 395 17.13 5.05 -5.55
C ARG A 395 16.50 4.15 -6.59
N LEU A 396 16.95 4.32 -7.82
CA LEU A 396 16.37 3.68 -9.00
C LEU A 396 17.44 2.96 -9.81
N ARG A 397 17.03 1.98 -10.60
CA ARG A 397 17.96 1.24 -11.47
C ARG A 397 18.46 2.14 -12.60
N PRO A 398 19.78 2.20 -12.85
CA PRO A 398 20.35 2.95 -13.98
C PRO A 398 19.85 2.38 -15.31
N GLY A 399 19.86 3.21 -16.34
CA GLY A 399 19.41 2.87 -17.68
C GLY A 399 17.90 2.60 -17.82
N THR A 400 17.14 2.69 -16.74
CA THR A 400 15.73 2.31 -16.70
C THR A 400 14.83 3.53 -16.81
N LYS A 401 13.74 3.36 -17.55
CA LYS A 401 12.68 4.35 -17.66
C LYS A 401 11.62 4.14 -16.58
N TYR A 402 11.24 5.22 -15.94
CA TYR A 402 10.20 5.29 -14.93
C TYR A 402 9.17 6.34 -15.29
N TYR A 403 8.04 6.27 -14.62
CA TYR A 403 7.00 7.27 -14.68
C TYR A 403 6.69 7.78 -13.29
N CYS A 404 6.63 9.09 -13.14
CA CYS A 404 6.44 9.75 -11.87
C CYS A 404 5.19 10.62 -11.89
N TYR A 405 4.47 10.66 -10.78
CA TYR A 405 3.35 11.57 -10.60
C TYR A 405 3.16 11.94 -9.12
N PRO A 406 2.81 13.19 -8.83
CA PRO A 406 2.36 13.58 -7.50
C PRO A 406 0.89 13.22 -7.32
N SER A 407 0.48 12.99 -6.08
CA SER A 407 -0.92 12.77 -5.73
C SER A 407 -1.29 13.36 -4.39
N ILE A 408 -2.57 13.70 -4.24
CA ILE A 408 -3.17 14.14 -2.97
C ILE A 408 -4.34 13.23 -2.65
N TYR A 409 -4.32 12.65 -1.47
CA TYR A 409 -5.46 11.95 -0.90
C TYR A 409 -6.34 12.94 -0.14
N MET A 410 -7.57 13.15 -0.63
CA MET A 410 -8.49 14.16 -0.11
C MET A 410 -9.39 13.61 1.00
N GLU A 411 -10.08 14.49 1.71
CA GLU A 411 -10.98 14.16 2.84
C GLU A 411 -12.09 13.17 2.51
N ASP A 412 -12.55 13.20 1.26
CA ASP A 412 -13.59 12.31 0.74
C ASP A 412 -13.07 10.89 0.46
N GLY A 413 -11.80 10.62 0.78
CA GLY A 413 -11.15 9.34 0.52
C GLY A 413 -10.75 9.15 -0.95
N ILE A 414 -10.81 10.17 -1.78
CA ILE A 414 -10.46 10.12 -3.18
C ILE A 414 -9.04 10.63 -3.39
N GLU A 415 -8.25 9.90 -4.15
CA GLU A 415 -6.92 10.30 -4.54
C GLU A 415 -6.95 11.03 -5.89
N TYR A 416 -6.41 12.24 -5.91
CA TYR A 416 -6.24 13.05 -7.11
C TYR A 416 -4.80 13.06 -7.53
N TYR A 417 -4.57 12.90 -8.82
CA TYR A 417 -3.25 12.76 -9.41
C TYR A 417 -2.87 14.02 -10.18
N GLY A 418 -1.59 14.41 -10.11
CA GLY A 418 -0.99 15.29 -11.08
C GLY A 418 -0.62 14.54 -12.37
N ALA A 419 -0.28 15.30 -13.40
CA ALA A 419 0.13 14.71 -14.67
C ALA A 419 1.34 13.79 -14.49
N ARG A 420 1.28 12.63 -15.14
CA ARG A 420 2.35 11.64 -15.20
C ARG A 420 3.49 12.17 -16.08
N LYS A 421 4.72 12.14 -15.57
CA LYS A 421 5.94 12.51 -16.31
C LYS A 421 6.90 11.34 -16.41
N GLU A 422 7.62 11.30 -17.53
CA GLU A 422 8.65 10.30 -17.78
C GLU A 422 9.97 10.73 -17.12
N LEU A 423 10.65 9.78 -16.50
CA LEU A 423 11.97 9.91 -15.90
C LEU A 423 12.88 8.83 -16.47
N GLN A 424 13.89 9.23 -17.25
CA GLN A 424 14.91 8.33 -17.73
C GLN A 424 16.13 8.40 -16.81
N MET A 425 16.47 7.30 -16.15
CA MET A 425 17.72 7.20 -15.39
C MET A 425 18.89 7.00 -16.37
N PRO A 426 20.03 7.67 -16.14
CA PRO A 426 21.23 7.46 -16.96
C PRO A 426 21.77 6.04 -16.83
N ASP A 427 22.48 5.58 -17.85
CA ASP A 427 23.27 4.36 -17.75
C ASP A 427 24.46 4.54 -16.81
N VAL A 428 24.97 3.44 -16.27
CA VAL A 428 26.18 3.42 -15.45
C VAL A 428 27.28 2.64 -16.16
N THR A 429 28.50 3.14 -16.07
CA THR A 429 29.71 2.42 -16.54
C THR A 429 30.50 1.97 -15.31
N ILE A 430 30.67 0.67 -15.16
CA ILE A 430 31.55 0.12 -14.13
C ILE A 430 32.98 0.40 -14.50
N SER A 431 33.75 0.99 -13.59
CA SER A 431 35.14 1.32 -13.84
C SER A 431 36.00 0.07 -14.02
N THR A 432 36.87 0.10 -15.02
CA THR A 432 37.91 -0.90 -15.25
C THR A 432 39.28 -0.40 -14.84
N ASP A 433 39.41 0.83 -14.33
CA ASP A 433 40.63 1.35 -13.78
C ASP A 433 40.97 0.68 -12.46
N GLN A 434 42.21 0.36 -12.21
CA GLN A 434 42.61 -0.30 -10.96
C GLN A 434 42.28 0.55 -9.72
N ALA A 435 42.28 1.86 -9.82
CA ALA A 435 42.05 2.79 -8.75
C ALA A 435 40.95 3.80 -9.10
N VAL A 436 39.86 3.83 -8.38
CA VAL A 436 38.68 4.67 -8.61
C VAL A 436 38.51 5.66 -7.46
N ASP A 437 38.47 6.94 -7.79
CA ASP A 437 38.14 7.99 -6.83
C ASP A 437 36.62 8.22 -6.79
N LEU A 438 35.95 7.76 -5.73
CA LEU A 438 34.52 7.93 -5.52
C LEU A 438 34.17 9.18 -4.69
N GLY A 439 35.15 10.07 -4.42
CA GLY A 439 34.97 11.20 -3.53
C GLY A 439 35.14 10.87 -2.04
N THR A 440 35.56 9.65 -1.72
CA THR A 440 35.90 9.20 -0.36
C THR A 440 37.32 9.65 0.03
N GLY A 441 37.77 9.36 1.26
CA GLY A 441 39.12 9.64 1.71
C GLY A 441 40.21 8.83 0.99
N VAL A 442 39.84 7.76 0.33
CA VAL A 442 40.74 6.81 -0.35
C VAL A 442 40.32 6.57 -1.79
N LEU A 443 41.21 5.97 -2.59
CA LEU A 443 40.90 5.37 -3.88
C LEU A 443 40.45 3.92 -3.64
N TRP A 444 39.44 3.45 -4.36
CA TRP A 444 38.90 2.09 -4.26
C TRP A 444 39.38 1.26 -5.47
N ALA A 445 39.71 0.02 -5.23
CA ALA A 445 39.98 -0.92 -6.32
C ALA A 445 38.68 -1.28 -7.05
N SER A 446 38.76 -1.52 -8.37
CA SER A 446 37.60 -1.95 -9.19
C SER A 446 37.24 -3.43 -8.97
N TRP A 447 38.17 -4.26 -8.45
CA TRP A 447 37.93 -5.68 -8.18
C TRP A 447 38.60 -6.10 -6.87
N ASN A 448 38.24 -7.28 -6.40
CA ASN A 448 38.74 -7.84 -5.14
C ASN A 448 40.13 -8.45 -5.30
N VAL A 449 40.86 -8.68 -4.20
CA VAL A 449 42.09 -9.45 -4.19
C VAL A 449 41.82 -10.85 -4.75
N GLY A 450 42.70 -11.34 -5.62
CA GLY A 450 42.53 -12.62 -6.31
C GLY A 450 41.59 -12.62 -7.52
N ALA A 451 40.95 -11.48 -7.83
CA ALA A 451 40.16 -11.26 -9.03
C ALA A 451 40.93 -10.49 -10.07
N THR A 452 40.48 -10.54 -11.32
CA THR A 452 41.00 -9.75 -12.46
C THR A 452 39.93 -8.87 -13.09
N LYS A 453 38.68 -9.06 -12.71
CA LYS A 453 37.48 -8.32 -13.18
C LYS A 453 36.56 -7.99 -12.05
N ALA A 454 35.72 -7.00 -12.26
CA ALA A 454 34.79 -6.50 -11.25
C ALA A 454 33.73 -7.54 -10.80
N GLU A 455 33.28 -8.38 -11.74
CA GLU A 455 32.26 -9.43 -11.50
C GLU A 455 32.80 -10.69 -10.81
N GLU A 456 34.11 -10.82 -10.66
CA GLU A 456 34.71 -11.96 -9.96
C GLU A 456 34.76 -11.71 -8.44
N PRO A 457 34.28 -12.65 -7.57
CA PRO A 457 34.34 -12.48 -6.12
C PRO A 457 35.78 -12.41 -5.58
N GLY A 458 36.75 -12.98 -6.28
CA GLY A 458 38.16 -13.06 -5.85
C GLY A 458 38.39 -14.13 -4.77
N GLY A 459 39.52 -14.02 -4.07
CA GLY A 459 39.93 -14.96 -3.01
C GLY A 459 39.13 -14.77 -1.72
N TYR A 460 39.08 -15.86 -0.93
CA TYR A 460 38.48 -15.84 0.40
C TYR A 460 39.59 -15.98 1.46
N TYR A 461 39.72 -14.98 2.31
CA TYR A 461 40.78 -14.90 3.31
C TYR A 461 40.18 -14.88 4.74
N ALA A 462 40.76 -15.63 5.64
CA ALA A 462 40.49 -15.41 7.07
C ALA A 462 41.19 -14.10 7.51
N TRP A 463 40.63 -13.44 8.52
CA TRP A 463 41.13 -12.12 8.91
C TRP A 463 42.61 -12.13 9.34
N GLY A 464 43.45 -11.38 8.66
CA GLY A 464 44.89 -11.37 8.90
C GLY A 464 45.64 -12.53 8.29
N GLU A 465 45.00 -13.40 7.50
CA GLU A 465 45.67 -14.38 6.66
C GLU A 465 45.85 -13.83 5.25
N THR A 466 47.00 -14.11 4.69
CA THR A 466 47.41 -13.56 3.37
C THR A 466 47.39 -14.63 2.29
N GLU A 467 46.92 -15.83 2.59
CA GLU A 467 46.72 -16.94 1.67
C GLU A 467 45.35 -17.57 1.93
N GLU A 468 44.73 -18.10 0.89
CA GLU A 468 43.48 -18.85 1.04
C GLU A 468 43.73 -20.16 1.73
N GLN A 469 42.86 -20.54 2.66
CA GLN A 469 42.96 -21.88 3.27
C GLN A 469 42.53 -22.94 2.26
N THR A 470 43.30 -24.02 2.17
CA THR A 470 43.07 -25.14 1.27
C THR A 470 42.86 -26.45 2.05
N GLY A 471 42.16 -27.41 1.42
CA GLY A 471 41.88 -28.72 2.02
C GLY A 471 40.54 -28.82 2.71
N GLU A 472 40.37 -29.85 3.54
CA GLU A 472 39.17 -30.09 4.35
C GLU A 472 39.17 -29.27 5.64
N ASN A 473 38.00 -28.94 6.17
CA ASN A 473 37.83 -28.20 7.43
C ASN A 473 38.52 -26.83 7.46
N THR A 474 38.51 -26.13 6.35
CA THR A 474 38.99 -24.75 6.24
C THR A 474 38.02 -23.77 6.90
N TYR A 475 38.51 -22.56 7.21
CA TYR A 475 37.74 -21.46 7.81
C TYR A 475 37.03 -21.85 9.13
N THR A 476 37.72 -22.60 9.94
CA THR A 476 37.29 -23.03 11.27
C THR A 476 38.20 -22.42 12.34
N LYS A 477 37.76 -22.45 13.61
CA LYS A 477 38.63 -22.01 14.72
C LYS A 477 39.97 -22.78 14.77
N PRO A 478 40.00 -24.12 14.63
CA PRO A 478 41.27 -24.84 14.62
C PRO A 478 42.18 -24.56 13.42
N SER A 479 41.64 -24.22 12.25
CA SER A 479 42.42 -23.93 11.06
C SER A 479 42.95 -22.50 11.01
N TYR A 480 42.44 -21.62 11.85
CA TYR A 480 42.77 -20.20 11.80
C TYR A 480 44.13 -19.90 12.47
N LYS A 481 45.00 -19.19 11.77
CA LYS A 481 46.39 -18.88 12.15
C LYS A 481 46.52 -18.25 13.55
N TYR A 482 45.56 -17.40 13.94
CA TYR A 482 45.65 -16.66 15.20
C TYR A 482 44.81 -17.27 16.34
N PHE A 483 44.44 -18.55 16.22
CA PHE A 483 43.91 -19.31 17.32
C PHE A 483 44.85 -20.43 17.72
N THR A 484 44.93 -20.69 19.03
CA THR A 484 45.68 -21.81 19.60
C THR A 484 44.70 -22.67 20.40
N THR A 485 44.71 -23.99 20.15
CA THR A 485 43.90 -24.95 20.91
C THR A 485 44.70 -25.47 22.11
N TYR A 486 44.10 -25.32 23.30
CA TYR A 486 44.66 -25.86 24.55
C TYR A 486 43.53 -26.43 25.39
N ASN A 487 43.69 -27.66 25.89
CA ASN A 487 42.69 -28.36 26.70
C ASN A 487 41.29 -28.36 26.07
N ALA A 488 41.19 -28.61 24.76
CA ALA A 488 39.97 -28.61 23.95
C ALA A 488 39.25 -27.23 23.83
N ALA A 489 39.84 -26.15 24.34
CA ALA A 489 39.37 -24.81 24.14
C ALA A 489 40.27 -24.04 23.15
N THR A 490 39.71 -23.10 22.40
CA THR A 490 40.42 -22.30 21.41
C THR A 490 40.58 -20.88 21.91
N TYR A 491 41.81 -20.37 21.89
CA TYR A 491 42.22 -19.06 22.40
C TYR A 491 42.84 -18.21 21.30
N VAL A 492 42.56 -16.91 21.34
CA VAL A 492 43.20 -15.92 20.46
C VAL A 492 44.66 -15.74 20.88
N ASN A 493 45.58 -15.67 19.91
CA ASN A 493 47.02 -15.57 20.17
C ASN A 493 47.69 -14.31 19.62
N LYS A 494 46.96 -13.48 18.85
CA LYS A 494 47.41 -12.18 18.33
C LYS A 494 46.21 -11.24 18.10
N TYR A 495 46.44 -9.92 18.15
CA TYR A 495 45.40 -8.88 18.10
C TYR A 495 44.48 -9.01 19.31
N LEU A 496 45.04 -8.82 20.48
CA LEU A 496 44.40 -8.93 21.78
C LEU A 496 44.38 -7.54 22.46
N THR A 497 43.19 -7.04 22.78
CA THR A 497 42.98 -5.77 23.49
C THR A 497 42.33 -5.97 24.87
N ASP A 498 41.71 -7.14 25.11
CA ASP A 498 41.09 -7.49 26.39
C ASP A 498 41.89 -8.60 27.12
N ALA A 499 42.42 -8.27 28.28
CA ALA A 499 43.18 -9.20 29.13
C ALA A 499 42.39 -10.44 29.56
N THR A 500 41.06 -10.42 29.49
CA THR A 500 40.24 -11.62 29.82
C THR A 500 40.35 -12.73 28.77
N HIS A 501 40.86 -12.42 27.59
CA HIS A 501 41.12 -13.41 26.54
C HIS A 501 42.54 -14.00 26.61
N THR A 502 43.42 -13.43 27.46
CA THR A 502 44.69 -14.08 27.81
C THR A 502 44.44 -15.12 28.89
N HIS A 503 44.72 -16.37 28.59
CA HIS A 503 44.54 -17.46 29.54
C HIS A 503 45.75 -18.39 29.53
N LEU A 504 46.27 -18.74 30.71
CA LEU A 504 47.38 -19.65 30.87
C LEU A 504 48.65 -19.28 30.06
N GLY A 505 48.89 -18.01 29.81
CA GLY A 505 50.01 -17.54 29.00
C GLY A 505 49.87 -17.75 27.51
N ILE A 506 48.68 -18.09 27.04
CA ILE A 506 48.33 -18.18 25.63
C ILE A 506 47.86 -16.80 25.13
N GLY A 507 48.49 -16.29 24.10
CA GLY A 507 48.29 -14.96 23.59
C GLY A 507 48.95 -13.86 24.43
N THR A 508 49.41 -12.85 23.80
CA THR A 508 49.99 -11.64 24.42
C THR A 508 49.06 -10.46 24.17
N LEU A 509 48.81 -9.71 25.23
CA LEU A 509 48.07 -8.46 25.10
C LEU A 509 48.94 -7.48 24.30
N ASP A 510 48.66 -7.35 22.99
CA ASP A 510 49.45 -6.55 22.07
C ASP A 510 48.79 -5.17 21.78
N ASN A 511 47.52 -5.04 22.16
CA ASN A 511 46.71 -3.84 21.95
C ASN A 511 46.65 -3.35 20.47
N LEU A 512 46.87 -4.28 19.53
CA LEU A 512 46.75 -4.00 18.12
C LEU A 512 45.25 -4.00 17.72
N VAL A 513 44.77 -2.86 17.20
CA VAL A 513 43.36 -2.66 16.84
C VAL A 513 43.12 -2.75 15.33
N ALA A 514 44.18 -2.92 14.56
CA ALA A 514 44.13 -3.10 13.11
C ALA A 514 45.26 -4.04 12.67
N LEU A 515 45.10 -4.63 11.48
CA LEU A 515 46.12 -5.50 10.92
C LEU A 515 47.45 -4.77 10.70
N GLU A 516 48.55 -5.48 11.07
CA GLU A 516 49.90 -5.09 10.66
C GLU A 516 50.10 -5.35 9.16
N ASP A 517 51.08 -4.70 8.56
CA ASP A 517 51.39 -4.78 7.13
C ASP A 517 51.63 -6.21 6.64
N ALA A 518 52.24 -7.05 7.46
CA ALA A 518 52.58 -8.46 7.15
C ALA A 518 51.32 -9.37 7.11
N ASP A 519 50.20 -8.94 7.71
CA ASP A 519 48.95 -9.66 7.84
C ASP A 519 47.85 -9.06 6.95
N ASP A 520 48.19 -8.06 6.15
CA ASP A 520 47.28 -7.39 5.20
C ASP A 520 47.45 -8.02 3.80
N VAL A 521 46.47 -8.84 3.37
CA VAL A 521 46.54 -9.50 2.07
C VAL A 521 46.58 -8.54 0.90
N ALA A 522 45.93 -7.40 0.99
CA ALA A 522 45.98 -6.39 -0.10
C ALA A 522 47.38 -5.78 -0.23
N LYS A 523 48.07 -5.53 0.88
CA LYS A 523 49.48 -5.10 0.84
C LYS A 523 50.40 -6.17 0.29
N LYS A 524 50.23 -7.42 0.66
CA LYS A 524 51.01 -8.53 0.20
C LYS A 524 50.85 -8.75 -1.31
N GLU A 525 49.62 -8.85 -1.80
CA GLU A 525 49.34 -9.26 -3.17
C GLU A 525 49.48 -8.12 -4.20
N TRP A 526 49.11 -6.89 -3.78
CA TRP A 526 49.08 -5.76 -4.70
C TRP A 526 50.25 -4.76 -4.51
N GLY A 527 50.82 -4.66 -3.31
CA GLY A 527 51.89 -3.71 -3.01
C GLY A 527 51.50 -2.25 -3.29
N GLY A 528 52.49 -1.42 -3.60
CA GLY A 528 52.26 -0.07 -4.18
C GLY A 528 51.33 0.85 -3.40
N GLY A 529 51.24 0.69 -2.08
CA GLY A 529 50.39 1.48 -1.20
C GLY A 529 48.93 1.01 -1.09
N TRP A 530 48.58 -0.13 -1.69
CA TRP A 530 47.29 -0.79 -1.49
C TRP A 530 47.25 -1.43 -0.11
N ARG A 531 46.06 -1.41 0.53
CA ARG A 531 45.81 -2.00 1.82
C ARG A 531 44.36 -2.46 1.93
N MET A 532 44.02 -3.25 2.93
CA MET A 532 42.66 -3.50 3.31
C MET A 532 42.00 -2.20 3.80
N PRO A 533 40.70 -2.00 3.56
CA PRO A 533 40.00 -0.82 4.08
C PRO A 533 39.92 -0.86 5.61
N LEU A 534 39.98 0.30 6.23
CA LEU A 534 39.62 0.48 7.64
C LEU A 534 38.08 0.59 7.77
N LYS A 535 37.56 0.41 8.97
CA LYS A 535 36.15 0.72 9.30
C LYS A 535 35.74 2.13 8.86
N SER A 536 36.63 3.10 9.06
CA SER A 536 36.42 4.48 8.63
C SER A 536 36.28 4.64 7.11
N ASP A 537 37.03 3.87 6.32
CA ASP A 537 36.93 3.93 4.88
C ASP A 537 35.58 3.38 4.38
N ILE A 538 35.08 2.32 5.00
CA ILE A 538 33.75 1.76 4.70
C ILE A 538 32.67 2.75 5.11
N LYS A 539 32.81 3.39 6.26
CA LYS A 539 31.85 4.43 6.69
C LYS A 539 31.82 5.57 5.67
N ASP A 540 32.97 6.02 5.23
CA ASP A 540 33.11 7.07 4.21
C ASP A 540 32.48 6.66 2.87
N LEU A 541 32.62 5.38 2.48
CA LEU A 541 31.98 4.83 1.29
C LEU A 541 30.45 4.99 1.35
N PHE A 542 29.81 4.62 2.45
CA PHE A 542 28.37 4.77 2.60
C PHE A 542 27.91 6.23 2.70
N ASP A 543 28.65 7.06 3.41
CA ASP A 543 28.27 8.47 3.63
C ASP A 543 28.40 9.31 2.35
N LYS A 544 29.42 9.06 1.55
CA LYS A 544 29.81 9.91 0.41
C LYS A 544 29.40 9.37 -0.96
N THR A 545 28.86 8.16 -1.01
CA THR A 545 28.42 7.57 -2.28
C THR A 545 26.92 7.23 -2.22
N SER A 546 26.37 6.86 -3.38
CA SER A 546 25.07 6.21 -3.48
C SER A 546 25.27 4.75 -3.81
N ALA A 547 24.52 3.86 -3.16
CA ALA A 547 24.64 2.43 -3.36
C ALA A 547 23.31 1.83 -3.82
N LEU A 548 23.36 0.84 -4.73
CA LEU A 548 22.21 0.07 -5.19
C LEU A 548 22.57 -1.42 -5.20
N ASP A 549 21.76 -2.21 -4.51
CA ASP A 549 21.88 -3.67 -4.43
C ASP A 549 21.16 -4.39 -5.57
N ASP A 550 21.42 -5.71 -5.68
CA ASP A 550 20.83 -6.54 -6.74
C ASP A 550 21.03 -6.00 -8.17
N TYR A 551 22.09 -5.20 -8.37
CA TYR A 551 22.48 -4.79 -9.70
C TYR A 551 23.18 -5.96 -10.43
N GLU A 552 22.78 -6.22 -11.67
CA GLU A 552 23.39 -7.29 -12.47
C GLU A 552 24.42 -6.69 -13.44
N TYR A 553 25.66 -7.16 -13.34
CA TYR A 553 26.74 -6.80 -14.23
C TYR A 553 27.42 -8.06 -14.81
N ASN A 554 27.44 -8.19 -16.12
CA ASN A 554 27.97 -9.36 -16.84
C ASN A 554 27.39 -10.71 -16.35
N GLY A 555 26.11 -10.74 -15.99
CA GLY A 555 25.41 -11.93 -15.49
C GLY A 555 25.67 -12.25 -14.02
N VAL A 556 26.35 -11.38 -13.28
CA VAL A 556 26.62 -11.51 -11.85
C VAL A 556 25.88 -10.42 -11.08
N LYS A 557 25.15 -10.81 -10.04
CA LYS A 557 24.52 -9.89 -9.12
C LYS A 557 25.53 -9.33 -8.12
N GLY A 558 25.30 -8.10 -7.70
CA GLY A 558 26.16 -7.42 -6.75
C GLY A 558 25.64 -6.03 -6.41
N VAL A 559 26.51 -5.25 -5.81
CA VAL A 559 26.24 -3.87 -5.39
C VAL A 559 27.07 -2.91 -6.19
N ILE A 560 26.45 -1.85 -6.71
CA ILE A 560 27.17 -0.72 -7.26
C ILE A 560 27.26 0.42 -6.25
N PHE A 561 28.42 1.06 -6.20
CA PHE A 561 28.65 2.29 -5.45
C PHE A 561 29.05 3.40 -6.41
N LEU A 562 28.28 4.47 -6.45
CA LEU A 562 28.52 5.63 -7.30
C LEU A 562 28.91 6.83 -6.46
N GLY A 563 29.89 7.57 -6.92
CA GLY A 563 30.25 8.86 -6.34
C GLY A 563 29.09 9.88 -6.43
N LYS A 564 29.26 11.00 -5.76
CA LYS A 564 28.33 12.16 -5.78
C LYS A 564 29.06 13.39 -6.30
N ASN A 565 28.33 14.42 -6.69
CA ASN A 565 28.85 15.69 -7.19
C ASN A 565 29.81 15.49 -8.38
N GLU A 566 31.05 15.96 -8.27
CA GLU A 566 32.08 15.82 -9.28
C GLU A 566 32.56 14.38 -9.55
N TYR A 567 32.16 13.44 -8.67
CA TYR A 567 32.49 12.01 -8.80
C TYR A 567 31.29 11.17 -9.30
N LYS A 568 30.17 11.79 -9.65
CA LYS A 568 28.88 11.13 -9.98
C LYS A 568 28.93 10.11 -11.12
N ASP A 569 29.92 10.22 -12.01
CA ASP A 569 30.10 9.32 -13.16
C ASP A 569 31.09 8.17 -12.85
N ARG A 570 31.59 8.08 -11.61
CA ARG A 570 32.51 7.04 -11.18
C ARG A 570 31.81 5.99 -10.35
N CYS A 571 32.02 4.74 -10.75
CA CYS A 571 31.31 3.60 -10.16
C CYS A 571 32.24 2.40 -9.97
N ILE A 572 32.08 1.72 -8.84
CA ILE A 572 32.62 0.38 -8.60
C ILE A 572 31.49 -0.61 -8.43
N PHE A 573 31.75 -1.87 -8.82
CA PHE A 573 30.85 -2.99 -8.61
C PHE A 573 31.48 -3.96 -7.61
N ILE A 574 30.70 -4.41 -6.62
CA ILE A 574 31.08 -5.42 -5.64
C ILE A 574 30.17 -6.62 -5.86
N PRO A 575 30.68 -7.76 -6.38
CA PRO A 575 29.87 -8.93 -6.65
C PRO A 575 29.39 -9.58 -5.35
N HIS A 576 28.22 -10.19 -5.39
CA HIS A 576 27.77 -11.11 -4.36
C HIS A 576 28.65 -12.35 -4.41
N GLY A 577 29.17 -12.77 -3.29
CA GLY A 577 30.09 -13.89 -3.19
C GLY A 577 29.98 -14.66 -1.88
N GLY A 578 29.10 -14.19 -0.96
CA GLY A 578 28.98 -14.79 0.36
C GLY A 578 30.26 -14.74 1.18
N TYR A 579 30.36 -15.65 2.13
CA TYR A 579 31.60 -15.93 2.88
C TYR A 579 31.81 -17.44 3.06
N LYS A 580 33.04 -17.87 3.24
CA LYS A 580 33.36 -19.29 3.50
C LYS A 580 33.33 -19.60 4.99
N SER A 581 32.63 -20.69 5.35
CA SER A 581 32.64 -21.32 6.65
C SER A 581 32.64 -22.83 6.45
N PHE A 582 33.51 -23.58 7.14
CA PHE A 582 33.66 -25.03 6.95
C PHE A 582 33.77 -25.43 5.48
N SER A 583 34.53 -24.71 4.69
CA SER A 583 34.72 -24.95 3.25
C SER A 583 33.48 -24.70 2.36
N THR A 584 32.35 -24.30 2.92
CA THR A 584 31.12 -23.94 2.19
C THR A 584 30.96 -22.45 2.06
N ILE A 585 30.29 -22.00 0.96
CA ILE A 585 29.90 -20.61 0.81
C ILE A 585 28.51 -20.43 1.43
N GLU A 586 28.43 -19.56 2.40
CA GLU A 586 27.21 -19.13 3.06
C GLU A 586 26.77 -17.77 2.49
N TYR A 587 25.44 -17.55 2.39
CA TYR A 587 24.84 -16.32 1.88
C TYR A 587 25.40 -15.83 0.52
N PRO A 588 25.38 -16.67 -0.53
CA PRO A 588 25.96 -16.34 -1.83
C PRO A 588 25.27 -15.16 -2.53
N GLU A 589 24.10 -14.74 -2.06
CA GLU A 589 23.33 -13.59 -2.55
C GLU A 589 23.74 -12.25 -1.92
N ASP A 590 24.74 -12.26 -1.03
CA ASP A 590 25.27 -11.06 -0.38
C ASP A 590 26.76 -10.88 -0.61
N ALA A 591 27.27 -9.66 -0.43
CA ALA A 591 28.70 -9.39 -0.40
C ALA A 591 29.21 -9.18 1.02
N PHE A 592 30.34 -9.81 1.34
CA PHE A 592 31.02 -9.70 2.63
C PHE A 592 32.49 -9.33 2.41
N LEU A 593 32.85 -8.12 2.81
CA LEU A 593 34.22 -7.61 2.65
C LEU A 593 34.86 -7.36 4.01
N TRP A 594 36.05 -7.89 4.23
CA TRP A 594 36.84 -7.59 5.40
C TRP A 594 37.26 -6.12 5.48
N THR A 595 37.31 -5.59 6.70
CA THR A 595 38.15 -4.43 7.04
C THR A 595 39.37 -4.87 7.82
N ALA A 596 40.41 -4.04 7.85
CA ALA A 596 41.57 -4.28 8.67
C ALA A 596 41.33 -3.98 10.16
N THR A 597 40.15 -3.52 10.57
CA THR A 597 39.85 -3.05 11.93
C THR A 597 39.27 -4.14 12.80
N LEU A 598 39.89 -4.37 13.95
CA LEU A 598 39.44 -5.32 14.96
C LEU A 598 38.18 -4.82 15.71
N CYS A 599 37.27 -5.71 16.06
CA CYS A 599 36.16 -5.40 16.96
C CYS A 599 36.66 -5.34 18.41
N THR A 600 36.73 -4.13 18.98
CA THR A 600 37.20 -3.89 20.36
C THR A 600 36.16 -3.15 21.19
N ALA A 601 36.30 -3.20 22.51
CA ALA A 601 35.47 -2.41 23.42
C ALA A 601 35.63 -0.89 23.16
N ALA A 602 36.80 -0.44 22.80
CA ALA A 602 37.10 0.96 22.48
C ALA A 602 36.33 1.43 21.20
N GLU A 603 36.05 0.50 20.28
CA GLU A 603 35.25 0.74 19.07
C GLU A 603 33.74 0.61 19.32
N GLY A 604 33.31 0.51 20.59
CA GLY A 604 31.89 0.47 20.98
C GLY A 604 31.28 -0.94 20.94
N VAL A 605 32.07 -1.99 20.83
CA VAL A 605 31.60 -3.37 20.90
C VAL A 605 31.27 -3.74 22.34
N THR A 606 30.01 -3.99 22.62
CA THR A 606 29.52 -4.29 23.99
C THR A 606 29.38 -5.79 24.25
N ARG A 607 29.27 -6.61 23.21
CA ARG A 607 29.16 -8.07 23.35
C ARG A 607 30.54 -8.68 23.51
N ARG A 608 30.78 -9.25 24.69
CA ARG A 608 32.06 -9.81 25.07
C ARG A 608 32.57 -10.93 24.14
N GLU A 609 31.65 -11.69 23.56
CA GLU A 609 31.95 -12.76 22.60
C GLU A 609 32.52 -12.28 21.27
N TYR A 610 32.42 -10.99 20.95
CA TYR A 610 32.97 -10.38 19.73
C TYR A 610 34.24 -9.58 19.96
N ILE A 611 34.48 -9.13 21.21
CA ILE A 611 35.70 -8.41 21.53
C ILE A 611 36.88 -9.33 21.25
N ASP A 612 37.81 -8.89 20.41
CA ASP A 612 39.00 -9.62 19.95
C ASP A 612 38.75 -10.93 19.17
N TYR A 613 37.49 -11.43 19.10
CA TYR A 613 37.13 -12.62 18.31
C TYR A 613 36.53 -12.29 16.92
N ALA A 614 36.24 -11.04 16.68
CA ALA A 614 35.67 -10.56 15.42
C ALA A 614 36.42 -9.35 14.89
N ALA A 615 36.28 -9.09 13.60
CA ALA A 615 36.70 -7.85 12.96
C ALA A 615 35.52 -7.21 12.23
N PHE A 616 35.61 -5.92 11.96
CA PHE A 616 34.56 -5.23 11.21
C PHE A 616 34.52 -5.69 9.76
N VAL A 617 33.31 -5.82 9.25
CA VAL A 617 33.03 -6.29 7.90
C VAL A 617 31.99 -5.38 7.24
N LEU A 618 32.15 -5.12 5.94
CA LEU A 618 31.06 -4.62 5.12
C LEU A 618 30.17 -5.81 4.75
N GLN A 619 28.89 -5.68 5.03
CA GLN A 619 27.87 -6.61 4.55
C GLN A 619 26.80 -5.79 3.83
N THR A 620 26.33 -6.26 2.69
CA THR A 620 25.46 -5.46 1.83
C THR A 620 23.99 -5.53 2.18
N LYS A 621 23.56 -6.55 2.93
CA LYS A 621 22.17 -6.70 3.31
C LYS A 621 22.03 -7.33 4.69
N ASP A 622 21.08 -6.81 5.49
CA ASP A 622 20.67 -7.45 6.72
C ASP A 622 19.60 -8.51 6.39
N PRO A 623 19.86 -9.80 6.62
CA PRO A 623 18.92 -10.86 6.29
C PRO A 623 17.59 -10.76 7.04
N ASP A 624 17.56 -10.13 8.22
CA ASP A 624 16.36 -10.03 9.05
C ASP A 624 15.49 -8.80 8.65
N THR A 625 16.10 -7.71 8.23
CA THR A 625 15.40 -6.45 7.96
C THR A 625 15.44 -6.02 6.49
N GLY A 626 16.31 -6.63 5.68
CA GLY A 626 16.56 -6.22 4.30
C GLY A 626 17.24 -4.85 4.18
N SER A 627 17.63 -4.26 5.31
CA SER A 627 18.28 -2.95 5.36
C SER A 627 19.75 -3.03 5.01
N TRP A 628 20.29 -1.97 4.41
CA TRP A 628 21.73 -1.82 4.20
C TRP A 628 22.46 -1.80 5.53
N PHE A 629 23.47 -2.61 5.63
CA PHE A 629 24.10 -2.85 6.91
C PHE A 629 25.58 -2.56 6.87
N PHE A 630 25.97 -1.51 7.57
CA PHE A 630 27.33 -1.35 8.05
C PHE A 630 27.42 -2.02 9.41
N PHE A 631 28.11 -3.17 9.46
CA PHE A 631 28.18 -3.96 10.66
C PHE A 631 29.01 -3.26 11.73
N SER A 632 28.35 -2.73 12.73
CA SER A 632 28.94 -2.58 14.07
C SER A 632 28.45 -3.78 14.90
N SER A 633 29.35 -4.50 15.50
CA SER A 633 29.20 -5.78 16.17
C SER A 633 28.07 -5.99 17.18
N TRP A 634 27.17 -5.03 17.36
CA TRP A 634 26.22 -5.07 18.46
C TRP A 634 24.76 -5.37 18.07
N GLN A 635 24.42 -5.50 16.80
CA GLN A 635 23.03 -5.68 16.41
C GLN A 635 22.65 -7.06 15.83
N SER A 636 23.57 -7.88 15.39
CA SER A 636 23.24 -9.22 14.90
C SER A 636 24.20 -10.26 15.43
N ALA A 637 23.68 -11.14 16.26
CA ALA A 637 24.46 -12.21 16.91
C ALA A 637 24.83 -13.35 15.96
N SER A 638 24.20 -13.45 14.80
CA SER A 638 24.29 -14.63 13.94
C SER A 638 25.29 -14.52 12.80
N ILE A 639 25.71 -13.29 12.43
CA ILE A 639 26.58 -13.07 11.26
C ILE A 639 27.89 -12.44 11.74
N GLY A 640 28.51 -13.07 12.71
CA GLY A 640 29.75 -12.59 13.27
C GLY A 640 30.81 -12.38 12.21
N GLY A 641 31.45 -11.21 12.22
CA GLY A 641 32.75 -11.00 11.61
C GLY A 641 33.80 -11.87 12.28
N ALA A 642 33.45 -13.14 12.51
CA ALA A 642 34.35 -14.12 13.12
C ALA A 642 35.63 -14.24 12.29
N ARG A 643 36.78 -14.02 12.93
CA ARG A 643 38.08 -13.84 12.26
C ARG A 643 38.49 -15.04 11.40
N GLN A 644 38.05 -16.25 11.75
CA GLN A 644 38.31 -17.46 11.00
C GLN A 644 37.51 -17.61 9.71
N ALA A 645 36.42 -16.86 9.51
CA ALA A 645 35.62 -16.98 8.30
C ALA A 645 36.37 -16.41 7.08
N GLY A 646 36.25 -17.10 5.94
CA GLY A 646 36.86 -16.66 4.70
C GLY A 646 36.00 -15.62 4.01
N ARG A 647 36.49 -14.38 3.84
CA ARG A 647 35.77 -13.30 3.17
C ARG A 647 36.62 -12.64 2.11
N ASN A 648 35.94 -11.96 1.19
CA ASN A 648 36.61 -11.22 0.15
C ASN A 648 37.24 -9.92 0.69
N VAL A 649 38.19 -9.37 -0.05
CA VAL A 649 38.90 -8.14 0.28
C VAL A 649 38.85 -7.19 -0.90
N ARG A 650 38.28 -6.03 -0.72
CA ARG A 650 38.30 -4.92 -1.67
C ARG A 650 39.44 -3.97 -1.27
N PRO A 651 40.54 -3.88 -1.99
CA PRO A 651 41.64 -2.99 -1.65
C PRO A 651 41.27 -1.50 -1.74
N VAL A 652 41.91 -0.73 -0.88
CA VAL A 652 41.92 0.72 -0.96
C VAL A 652 43.36 1.25 -1.02
N LYS A 653 43.52 2.47 -1.49
CA LYS A 653 44.79 3.15 -1.55
C LYS A 653 44.61 4.60 -1.11
N ASP A 654 45.54 5.09 -0.30
CA ASP A 654 45.52 6.50 0.12
C ASP A 654 45.71 7.43 -1.08
N LYS A 655 44.95 8.51 -1.10
CA LYS A 655 45.11 9.51 -2.15
C LYS A 655 46.46 10.16 -2.08
N PRO A 656 47.09 10.48 -3.21
CA PRO A 656 48.28 11.34 -3.21
C PRO A 656 48.00 12.62 -2.45
N SER A 657 48.95 13.02 -1.59
CA SER A 657 48.87 14.33 -0.94
C SER A 657 48.69 15.39 -2.03
N ALA A 658 47.70 16.29 -1.84
CA ALA A 658 47.60 17.42 -2.75
C ALA A 658 48.93 18.19 -2.76
N PRO A 659 49.45 18.59 -3.91
CA PRO A 659 50.74 19.27 -4.05
C PRO A 659 50.77 20.61 -3.30
#